data_fcdbda299bdd11d3ac9550432e89b46e
#
_entry.id   fcdbda299bdd11d3ac9550432e89b46e
#
_cell.length_a   1.000
_cell.length_b   1.000
_cell.length_c   1.000
_cell.angle_alpha   90.00
_cell.angle_beta   90.00
_cell.angle_gamma   90.00
#
_symmetry.space_group_name_H-M   'P 1'
#
loop_
_entity.id
_entity.type
_entity.pdbx_description
1 polymer ?
#
loop_
_entity_poly.entity_id
_entity_poly.type
_entity_poly.pdbx_seq_one_letter_code
_entity_poly.pdbx_strand_id
1 'polypeptide(L)'
;MIRVALRGLAGRKLRAFLTALAIVLGVAMVSGTFVLTDMIDRAFNDIFTQSYANTDAYISGKSPGFTFEGDQVTPPSVSASILPAVRRLPDVQAAAGTVADDAVTKIIDRKGKPITTGGAPTFGFGIDYSEPRFNPLKLTAGRWPTAPNEVAIDSGTAGDQNYEVGDTVKVATLKPVRPFKLVGIAQYGSVGSIGSATFATFTIPAAQALLDRKGQLDAISVSAKPGVSQEQLVTQIKQVVPLNKVDVRTRAQQVKEAKKSASFTKIIKYFLLTFATIALFVGAFVIFNTLSITVSQRIREFATLRTIGASRRQLLTSVSIEAFVIGLLGAIIGLFAGIGLAVGLNAFFKAVNSDLPTTGLIVAPRTVIISLLIGVVVTLVAGLAPAVKATKVPPIAAVREGATLPRGRLAPFLPFVAIALVALAVALLAYGMFANTLATAVRLLALALGCLVLFIGVALLSPRLVPTLSRIVRPIAKWVMLGVTLIVYPTRIGAWLFRRGLYARGITVLQRIGALVGGLVMLLVIGPGLLFAAAWAMRYLSSAIGWGFIVAVVVTEVVLVVWVVLSVIRRLRGRGFASDLPGVRFDPATDRLSGENTRRNPGRTAATAAALMIGLALVTFIAVLANGMKQSNRRAIERQVKSSYMLVSANGFDSISPSAGDAVAKAPAVAVASNVRSGVGKASGSVQQITGLDPKTISQVYNFEWKDGTNTSIDNLGPYEAIIDKAFADKKDLSVGSRFSLQTPKGETFPLEVKGVYKAPPFYPLLGEVSISLPFFDRLYERPQNLYTFLDVKGGASDSTQAGLERDLANFPDAKVETRGAWIDAQDKDFDNFLLLLYVLLALAVIVSLVGMINTLVLSVFERTRELGMLRAVGMTRNQVSRMVRQESVITALIGAALGLPLGVFLAALVTRALAQFNVEFVPPWKNLIAFAIVAMIAGVLAAVAPARRASRLNVLRALQYE
;
A
#
# COMPACT_ATOMS: atom_id res chain seq x y z
N MET A 1 -45.63 8.17 -2.55
CA MET A 1 -44.27 8.18 -3.17
C MET A 1 -43.38 7.04 -2.68
N ILE A 2 -43.31 6.72 -1.37
CA ILE A 2 -42.50 5.61 -0.84
C ILE A 2 -42.87 4.26 -1.48
N ARG A 3 -44.17 3.91 -1.53
CA ARG A 3 -44.63 2.65 -2.18
C ARG A 3 -44.29 2.58 -3.68
N VAL A 4 -44.31 3.71 -4.38
CA VAL A 4 -43.91 3.78 -5.80
C VAL A 4 -42.42 3.57 -5.96
N ALA A 5 -41.59 4.17 -5.13
CA ALA A 5 -40.14 4.00 -5.12
C ALA A 5 -39.74 2.54 -4.83
N LEU A 6 -40.32 1.92 -3.77
CA LEU A 6 -40.02 0.53 -3.41
C LEU A 6 -40.49 -0.52 -4.43
N ARG A 7 -41.69 -0.33 -4.98
CA ARG A 7 -42.16 -1.20 -6.07
C ARG A 7 -41.35 -1.03 -7.36
N GLY A 8 -40.87 0.19 -7.64
CA GLY A 8 -39.96 0.47 -8.74
C GLY A 8 -38.61 -0.25 -8.59
N LEU A 9 -38.08 -0.31 -7.38
CA LEU A 9 -36.87 -1.07 -7.06
C LEU A 9 -37.09 -2.58 -7.21
N ALA A 10 -38.17 -3.12 -6.65
CA ALA A 10 -38.49 -4.54 -6.73
C ALA A 10 -38.69 -5.03 -8.16
N GLY A 11 -39.22 -4.20 -9.06
CA GLY A 11 -39.37 -4.49 -10.50
C GLY A 11 -38.05 -4.51 -11.28
N ARG A 12 -36.96 -3.95 -10.73
CA ARG A 12 -35.65 -3.75 -11.42
C ARG A 12 -34.45 -4.31 -10.68
N LYS A 13 -34.61 -5.51 -10.10
CA LYS A 13 -33.63 -6.17 -9.20
C LYS A 13 -32.19 -6.14 -9.69
N LEU A 14 -31.93 -6.41 -10.98
CA LEU A 14 -30.56 -6.43 -11.51
C LEU A 14 -29.88 -5.04 -11.49
N ARG A 15 -30.63 -3.98 -11.82
CA ARG A 15 -30.09 -2.61 -11.83
C ARG A 15 -29.79 -2.15 -10.42
N ALA A 16 -30.74 -2.38 -9.50
CA ALA A 16 -30.53 -2.09 -8.08
C ALA A 16 -29.31 -2.83 -7.53
N PHE A 17 -29.15 -4.11 -7.88
CA PHE A 17 -27.98 -4.91 -7.49
C PHE A 17 -26.65 -4.34 -8.03
N LEU A 18 -26.60 -3.99 -9.33
CA LEU A 18 -25.36 -3.46 -9.93
C LEU A 18 -24.99 -2.07 -9.35
N THR A 19 -25.99 -1.23 -9.05
CA THR A 19 -25.74 0.05 -8.37
C THR A 19 -25.29 -0.17 -6.93
N ALA A 20 -25.97 -1.06 -6.20
CA ALA A 20 -25.60 -1.43 -4.84
C ALA A 20 -24.19 -2.02 -4.79
N LEU A 21 -23.77 -2.83 -5.76
CA LEU A 21 -22.44 -3.43 -5.82
C LEU A 21 -21.33 -2.37 -5.87
N ALA A 22 -21.51 -1.29 -6.64
CA ALA A 22 -20.57 -0.18 -6.68
C ALA A 22 -20.47 0.54 -5.33
N ILE A 23 -21.60 0.71 -4.62
CA ILE A 23 -21.65 1.29 -3.29
C ILE A 23 -20.96 0.35 -2.28
N VAL A 24 -21.29 -0.93 -2.35
CA VAL A 24 -20.68 -1.98 -1.49
C VAL A 24 -19.16 -1.93 -1.57
N LEU A 25 -18.58 -1.91 -2.77
CA LEU A 25 -17.14 -1.89 -2.97
C LEU A 25 -16.50 -0.59 -2.45
N GLY A 26 -17.11 0.56 -2.73
CA GLY A 26 -16.63 1.86 -2.22
C GLY A 26 -16.67 1.94 -0.70
N VAL A 27 -17.80 1.53 -0.08
CA VAL A 27 -17.95 1.51 1.37
C VAL A 27 -17.06 0.46 2.01
N ALA A 28 -16.89 -0.72 1.39
CA ALA A 28 -16.02 -1.78 1.89
C ALA A 28 -14.55 -1.32 1.98
N MET A 29 -14.05 -0.57 1.00
CA MET A 29 -12.72 0.02 1.07
C MET A 29 -12.57 0.99 2.24
N VAL A 30 -13.55 1.86 2.44
CA VAL A 30 -13.52 2.83 3.54
C VAL A 30 -13.64 2.13 4.90
N SER A 31 -14.64 1.26 5.07
CA SER A 31 -14.86 0.56 6.33
C SER A 31 -13.71 -0.41 6.66
N GLY A 32 -13.17 -1.12 5.65
CA GLY A 32 -12.01 -1.99 5.83
C GLY A 32 -10.77 -1.24 6.30
N THR A 33 -10.52 -0.06 5.72
CA THR A 33 -9.45 0.83 6.16
C THR A 33 -9.65 1.29 7.60
N PHE A 34 -10.85 1.74 7.97
CA PHE A 34 -11.12 2.17 9.34
C PHE A 34 -11.03 1.01 10.34
N VAL A 35 -11.59 -0.16 10.02
CA VAL A 35 -11.51 -1.34 10.89
C VAL A 35 -10.05 -1.73 11.12
N LEU A 36 -9.24 -1.84 10.06
CA LEU A 36 -7.83 -2.19 10.18
C LEU A 36 -7.06 -1.14 11.00
N THR A 37 -7.27 0.15 10.74
CA THR A 37 -6.61 1.23 11.50
C THR A 37 -7.08 1.28 12.95
N ASP A 38 -8.37 1.00 13.23
CA ASP A 38 -8.89 0.94 14.60
C ASP A 38 -8.28 -0.24 15.39
N MET A 39 -8.07 -1.39 14.73
CA MET A 39 -7.37 -2.55 15.33
C MET A 39 -5.93 -2.22 15.69
N ILE A 40 -5.20 -1.55 14.80
CA ILE A 40 -3.81 -1.11 15.01
C ILE A 40 -3.76 -0.03 16.11
N ASP A 41 -4.55 1.03 15.98
CA ASP A 41 -4.61 2.13 16.97
C ASP A 41 -4.92 1.60 18.38
N ARG A 42 -5.79 0.60 18.49
CA ARG A 42 -6.13 -0.02 19.78
C ARG A 42 -4.99 -0.87 20.33
N ALA A 43 -4.34 -1.68 19.49
CA ALA A 43 -3.19 -2.46 19.92
C ALA A 43 -2.08 -1.56 20.51
N PHE A 44 -1.72 -0.48 19.84
CA PHE A 44 -0.75 0.47 20.36
C PHE A 44 -1.23 1.20 21.60
N ASN A 45 -2.52 1.59 21.67
CA ASN A 45 -3.08 2.20 22.86
C ASN A 45 -3.02 1.27 24.07
N ASP A 46 -3.36 0.00 23.87
CA ASP A 46 -3.34 -1.01 24.94
C ASP A 46 -1.90 -1.27 25.39
N ILE A 47 -0.95 -1.40 24.46
CA ILE A 47 0.48 -1.52 24.77
C ILE A 47 0.94 -0.34 25.64
N PHE A 48 0.77 0.91 25.19
CA PHE A 48 1.25 2.08 25.92
C PHE A 48 0.51 2.29 27.27
N THR A 49 -0.77 2.01 27.35
CA THR A 49 -1.53 2.16 28.60
C THR A 49 -1.12 1.11 29.61
N GLN A 50 -0.91 -0.13 29.18
CA GLN A 50 -0.50 -1.23 30.06
C GLN A 50 0.96 -1.09 30.50
N SER A 51 1.85 -0.58 29.63
CA SER A 51 3.25 -0.32 29.99
C SER A 51 3.41 0.56 31.22
N TYR A 52 2.47 1.46 31.46
CA TYR A 52 2.53 2.42 32.57
C TYR A 52 1.35 2.27 33.56
N ALA A 53 0.68 1.11 33.59
CA ALA A 53 -0.58 0.93 34.35
C ALA A 53 -0.43 1.25 35.85
N ASN A 54 0.68 0.84 36.47
CA ASN A 54 0.95 1.00 37.89
C ASN A 54 2.06 2.02 38.19
N THR A 55 2.32 2.92 37.24
CA THR A 55 3.34 3.97 37.36
C THR A 55 2.64 5.30 37.60
N ASP A 56 2.87 5.96 38.73
CA ASP A 56 2.34 7.30 39.04
C ASP A 56 3.30 8.39 38.64
N ALA A 57 4.61 8.14 38.78
CA ALA A 57 5.67 9.00 38.27
C ALA A 57 6.69 8.19 37.46
N TYR A 58 7.20 8.76 36.39
CA TYR A 58 8.20 8.19 35.50
C TYR A 58 9.40 9.10 35.40
N ILE A 59 10.60 8.54 35.66
CA ILE A 59 11.87 9.25 35.60
C ILE A 59 12.66 8.68 34.43
N SER A 60 13.11 9.51 33.53
CA SER A 60 13.99 9.16 32.41
C SER A 60 15.09 10.18 32.25
N GLY A 61 16.04 9.92 31.40
CA GLY A 61 16.99 10.94 30.97
C GLY A 61 16.27 12.15 30.38
N LYS A 62 16.94 13.30 30.48
CA LYS A 62 16.34 14.53 29.96
C LYS A 62 16.14 14.44 28.45
N SER A 63 14.89 14.61 28.02
CA SER A 63 14.57 14.61 26.60
C SER A 63 15.29 15.76 25.92
N PRO A 64 15.93 15.53 24.76
CA PRO A 64 16.59 16.59 24.00
C PRO A 64 15.63 17.65 23.44
N GLY A 65 14.30 17.42 23.58
CA GLY A 65 13.26 18.35 23.17
C GLY A 65 13.02 18.40 21.66
N PHE A 66 13.48 17.40 20.92
CA PHE A 66 13.23 17.27 19.50
C PHE A 66 12.90 15.81 19.10
N THR A 67 12.21 15.67 17.96
CA THR A 67 11.82 14.37 17.38
C THR A 67 12.45 14.22 16.00
N PHE A 68 12.78 13.01 15.61
CA PHE A 68 13.26 12.67 14.27
C PHE A 68 12.21 11.84 13.53
N GLU A 69 11.85 12.26 12.33
CA GLU A 69 10.79 11.62 11.51
C GLU A 69 9.45 11.43 12.25
N GLY A 70 9.23 12.25 13.29
CA GLY A 70 8.03 12.20 14.12
C GLY A 70 8.15 11.33 15.37
N ASP A 71 9.23 10.56 15.51
CA ASP A 71 9.51 9.76 16.68
C ASP A 71 10.43 10.50 17.66
N GLN A 72 10.26 10.24 18.95
CA GLN A 72 11.13 10.84 19.95
C GLN A 72 12.54 10.22 19.89
N VAL A 73 13.53 11.08 19.93
CA VAL A 73 14.92 10.65 20.11
C VAL A 73 15.06 10.03 21.50
N THR A 74 15.64 8.83 21.58
CA THR A 74 15.85 8.10 22.84
C THR A 74 16.61 8.97 23.83
N PRO A 75 16.04 9.25 25.02
CA PRO A 75 16.75 10.02 26.05
C PRO A 75 18.00 9.29 26.54
N PRO A 76 19.02 10.01 27.03
CA PRO A 76 20.20 9.38 27.62
C PRO A 76 19.83 8.55 28.86
N SER A 77 20.62 7.53 29.17
CA SER A 77 20.43 6.72 30.37
C SER A 77 20.68 7.53 31.64
N VAL A 78 20.03 7.15 32.74
CA VAL A 78 20.17 7.78 34.06
C VAL A 78 21.00 6.93 35.00
N SER A 79 21.70 7.55 35.97
CA SER A 79 22.44 6.80 36.97
C SER A 79 21.54 5.90 37.81
N ALA A 80 21.93 4.65 37.98
CA ALA A 80 21.22 3.72 38.86
C ALA A 80 21.21 4.16 40.33
N SER A 81 22.14 5.08 40.73
CA SER A 81 22.18 5.64 42.08
C SER A 81 20.97 6.50 42.47
N ILE A 82 20.19 6.93 41.48
CA ILE A 82 18.92 7.67 41.68
C ILE A 82 17.85 6.77 42.31
N LEU A 83 17.79 5.48 41.95
CA LEU A 83 16.73 4.56 42.39
C LEU A 83 16.68 4.41 43.93
N PRO A 84 17.78 4.18 44.67
CA PRO A 84 17.75 4.13 46.13
C PRO A 84 17.31 5.45 46.78
N ALA A 85 17.69 6.61 46.21
CA ALA A 85 17.27 7.91 46.74
C ALA A 85 15.74 8.09 46.60
N VAL A 86 15.17 7.70 45.44
CA VAL A 86 13.74 7.76 45.17
C VAL A 86 12.97 6.79 46.08
N ARG A 87 13.48 5.56 46.30
CA ARG A 87 12.86 4.56 47.19
C ARG A 87 12.72 5.02 48.65
N ARG A 88 13.59 5.94 49.11
CA ARG A 88 13.55 6.48 50.47
C ARG A 88 12.53 7.60 50.69
N LEU A 89 11.92 8.12 49.63
CA LEU A 89 10.93 9.20 49.76
C LEU A 89 9.67 8.74 50.51
N PRO A 90 9.10 9.57 51.40
CA PRO A 90 7.99 9.16 52.28
C PRO A 90 6.72 8.76 51.54
N ASP A 91 6.47 9.38 50.41
CA ASP A 91 5.26 9.16 49.62
C ASP A 91 5.40 8.06 48.56
N VAL A 92 6.58 7.49 48.39
CA VAL A 92 6.86 6.38 47.51
C VAL A 92 6.43 5.05 48.13
N GLN A 93 5.59 4.29 47.41
CA GLN A 93 5.22 2.93 47.76
C GLN A 93 6.24 1.92 47.22
N ALA A 94 6.60 2.08 45.95
CA ALA A 94 7.60 1.24 45.28
C ALA A 94 8.26 2.01 44.12
N ALA A 95 9.47 1.59 43.78
CA ALA A 95 10.14 2.09 42.57
C ALA A 95 11.02 0.98 41.97
N ALA A 96 10.98 0.84 40.64
CA ALA A 96 11.78 -0.13 39.90
C ALA A 96 12.50 0.56 38.73
N GLY A 97 13.73 0.13 38.49
CA GLY A 97 14.51 0.53 37.34
C GLY A 97 14.22 -0.38 36.14
N THR A 98 14.41 0.14 34.94
CA THR A 98 14.31 -0.63 33.68
C THR A 98 15.49 -0.29 32.78
N VAL A 99 16.02 -1.31 32.11
CA VAL A 99 16.95 -1.14 30.99
C VAL A 99 16.19 -1.56 29.74
N ALA A 100 16.17 -0.74 28.70
CA ALA A 100 15.44 -1.02 27.47
C ALA A 100 16.33 -0.72 26.26
N ASP A 101 16.26 -1.60 25.27
CA ASP A 101 16.93 -1.46 23.99
C ASP A 101 15.97 -1.84 22.88
N ASP A 102 15.97 -1.07 21.80
CA ASP A 102 15.11 -1.28 20.62
C ASP A 102 15.92 -1.36 19.31
N ALA A 103 17.25 -1.37 19.41
CA ALA A 103 18.11 -1.25 18.24
C ALA A 103 19.08 -2.43 18.04
N VAL A 104 19.74 -2.89 19.09
CA VAL A 104 20.88 -3.82 18.96
C VAL A 104 20.59 -5.25 19.39
N THR A 105 19.52 -5.49 20.15
CA THR A 105 19.17 -6.84 20.58
C THR A 105 18.59 -7.63 19.40
N LYS A 106 19.08 -8.87 19.15
CA LYS A 106 18.57 -9.78 18.12
C LYS A 106 18.48 -11.19 18.69
N ILE A 107 17.36 -11.83 18.45
CA ILE A 107 17.17 -13.25 18.73
C ILE A 107 17.64 -14.03 17.51
N ILE A 108 18.46 -15.04 17.72
CA ILE A 108 19.04 -15.86 16.65
C ILE A 108 18.25 -17.17 16.58
N ASP A 109 17.82 -17.53 15.37
CA ASP A 109 17.09 -18.76 15.11
C ASP A 109 17.95 -20.03 15.29
N ARG A 110 17.33 -21.20 15.20
CA ARG A 110 18.02 -22.48 15.30
C ARG A 110 19.04 -22.73 14.16
N LYS A 111 18.96 -21.98 13.07
CA LYS A 111 19.90 -22.06 11.93
C LYS A 111 21.07 -21.08 12.06
N GLY A 112 21.14 -20.33 13.16
CA GLY A 112 22.21 -19.36 13.40
C GLY A 112 21.99 -18.01 12.71
N LYS A 113 20.78 -17.69 12.24
CA LYS A 113 20.45 -16.41 11.61
C LYS A 113 19.57 -15.57 12.54
N PRO A 114 19.66 -14.23 12.49
CA PRO A 114 18.73 -13.41 13.23
C PRO A 114 17.32 -13.58 12.68
N ILE A 115 16.35 -13.60 13.59
CA ILE A 115 14.94 -13.67 13.23
C ILE A 115 14.57 -12.38 12.49
N THR A 116 14.03 -12.55 11.27
CA THR A 116 13.64 -11.40 10.44
C THR A 116 12.32 -10.83 10.93
N THR A 117 12.33 -9.56 11.27
CA THR A 117 11.16 -8.82 11.82
C THR A 117 10.51 -7.90 10.79
N GLY A 118 10.94 -7.94 9.52
CA GLY A 118 10.40 -7.06 8.47
C GLY A 118 10.58 -5.56 8.76
N GLY A 119 11.64 -5.20 9.49
CA GLY A 119 11.92 -3.81 9.90
C GLY A 119 11.31 -3.41 11.25
N ALA A 120 10.56 -4.30 11.92
CA ALA A 120 10.13 -4.07 13.29
C ALA A 120 11.28 -4.30 14.29
N PRO A 121 11.32 -3.61 15.44
CA PRO A 121 12.42 -3.76 16.40
C PRO A 121 12.38 -5.10 17.13
N THR A 122 13.55 -5.58 17.54
CA THR A 122 13.68 -6.58 18.60
C THR A 122 14.04 -5.89 19.90
N PHE A 123 13.13 -5.90 20.86
CA PHE A 123 13.35 -5.24 22.14
C PHE A 123 14.19 -6.11 23.08
N GLY A 124 15.19 -5.50 23.71
CA GLY A 124 15.93 -6.08 24.82
C GLY A 124 15.51 -5.42 26.14
N PHE A 125 14.92 -6.17 27.09
CA PHE A 125 14.46 -5.63 28.35
C PHE A 125 15.27 -6.19 29.54
N GLY A 126 15.81 -5.31 30.38
CA GLY A 126 16.20 -5.63 31.74
C GLY A 126 15.12 -5.19 32.70
N ILE A 127 14.50 -6.14 33.39
CA ILE A 127 13.34 -5.92 34.25
C ILE A 127 13.69 -6.26 35.70
N ASP A 128 13.22 -5.43 36.64
CA ASP A 128 13.24 -5.72 38.08
C ASP A 128 12.07 -6.62 38.45
N TYR A 129 12.30 -7.93 38.43
CA TYR A 129 11.24 -8.92 38.76
C TYR A 129 10.87 -8.96 40.24
N SER A 130 11.60 -8.24 41.13
CA SER A 130 11.20 -8.11 42.51
C SER A 130 10.00 -7.16 42.72
N GLU A 131 9.76 -6.29 41.69
CA GLU A 131 8.62 -5.38 41.66
C GLU A 131 7.68 -5.69 40.49
N PRO A 132 6.94 -6.79 40.54
CA PRO A 132 6.16 -7.29 39.40
C PRO A 132 5.04 -6.33 38.91
N ARG A 133 4.65 -5.36 39.77
CA ARG A 133 3.65 -4.33 39.43
C ARG A 133 4.04 -3.46 38.24
N PHE A 134 5.33 -3.25 38.03
CA PHE A 134 5.86 -2.43 36.93
C PHE A 134 6.20 -3.26 35.68
N ASN A 135 6.10 -4.57 35.75
CA ASN A 135 6.34 -5.44 34.61
C ASN A 135 5.11 -5.49 33.68
N PRO A 136 5.16 -4.93 32.44
CA PRO A 136 4.02 -4.96 31.54
C PRO A 136 3.82 -6.32 30.86
N LEU A 137 4.80 -7.23 31.00
CA LEU A 137 4.78 -8.55 30.40
C LEU A 137 4.06 -9.57 31.29
N LYS A 138 3.40 -10.54 30.66
CA LYS A 138 2.74 -11.65 31.33
C LYS A 138 3.31 -12.97 30.83
N LEU A 139 3.67 -13.86 31.75
CA LEU A 139 4.11 -15.21 31.41
C LEU A 139 2.95 -16.02 30.84
N THR A 140 3.24 -16.71 29.74
CA THR A 140 2.37 -17.74 29.16
C THR A 140 2.87 -19.13 29.50
N ALA A 141 4.20 -19.31 29.71
CA ALA A 141 4.82 -20.55 30.14
C ALA A 141 6.11 -20.27 30.93
N GLY A 142 6.47 -21.16 31.81
CA GLY A 142 7.75 -21.10 32.56
C GLY A 142 7.77 -20.08 33.69
N ARG A 143 8.91 -19.43 33.90
CA ARG A 143 9.16 -18.43 34.93
C ARG A 143 10.00 -17.25 34.44
N TRP A 144 10.08 -16.19 35.21
CA TRP A 144 11.00 -15.08 34.92
C TRP A 144 12.46 -15.45 35.12
N PRO A 145 13.39 -14.83 34.37
CA PRO A 145 14.84 -14.97 34.58
C PRO A 145 15.26 -14.54 35.98
N THR A 146 16.13 -15.35 36.61
CA THR A 146 16.73 -15.06 37.92
C THR A 146 18.26 -15.04 37.88
N ALA A 147 18.84 -15.64 36.84
CA ALA A 147 20.28 -15.71 36.65
C ALA A 147 20.73 -14.93 35.38
N PRO A 148 22.01 -14.53 35.30
CA PRO A 148 22.52 -13.75 34.16
C PRO A 148 22.54 -14.47 32.82
N ASN A 149 22.45 -15.80 32.82
CA ASN A 149 22.42 -16.67 31.62
C ASN A 149 21.04 -17.17 31.26
N GLU A 150 19.99 -16.58 31.84
CA GLU A 150 18.61 -16.92 31.57
C GLU A 150 17.91 -15.80 30.76
N VAL A 151 16.97 -16.21 29.93
CA VAL A 151 16.15 -15.32 29.08
C VAL A 151 14.70 -15.78 29.08
N ALA A 152 13.78 -14.82 28.98
CA ALA A 152 12.42 -15.09 28.50
C ALA A 152 12.19 -14.33 27.19
N ILE A 153 11.45 -14.96 26.26
CA ILE A 153 11.16 -14.41 24.94
C ILE A 153 9.65 -14.28 24.71
N ASP A 154 9.29 -13.54 23.67
CA ASP A 154 7.88 -13.39 23.29
C ASP A 154 7.27 -14.71 22.79
N SER A 155 5.95 -14.85 22.98
CA SER A 155 5.20 -16.04 22.60
C SER A 155 5.09 -16.21 21.08
N GLY A 156 5.12 -15.12 20.28
CA GLY A 156 5.13 -15.19 18.83
C GLY A 156 6.41 -15.83 18.32
N THR A 157 7.57 -15.31 18.75
CA THR A 157 8.89 -15.88 18.43
C THR A 157 9.01 -17.34 18.88
N ALA A 158 8.54 -17.66 20.10
CA ALA A 158 8.58 -19.02 20.62
C ALA A 158 7.77 -19.98 19.72
N GLY A 159 6.56 -19.58 19.32
CA GLY A 159 5.70 -20.37 18.45
C GLY A 159 6.26 -20.54 17.03
N ASP A 160 6.72 -19.46 16.41
CA ASP A 160 7.21 -19.47 15.01
C ASP A 160 8.52 -20.27 14.87
N GLN A 161 9.36 -20.29 15.90
CA GLN A 161 10.64 -20.99 15.91
C GLN A 161 10.60 -22.35 16.64
N ASN A 162 9.42 -22.72 17.16
CA ASN A 162 9.22 -23.92 17.97
C ASN A 162 10.18 -23.99 19.19
N TYR A 163 10.36 -22.85 19.89
CA TYR A 163 11.11 -22.82 21.12
C TYR A 163 10.21 -23.21 22.31
N GLU A 164 10.76 -24.04 23.18
CA GLU A 164 10.12 -24.50 24.42
C GLU A 164 10.95 -24.09 25.65
N VAL A 165 10.28 -23.97 26.80
CA VAL A 165 10.98 -23.71 28.08
C VAL A 165 11.99 -24.80 28.36
N GLY A 166 13.24 -24.42 28.57
CA GLY A 166 14.38 -25.34 28.74
C GLY A 166 15.38 -25.31 27.58
N ASP A 167 14.97 -24.83 26.40
CA ASP A 167 15.83 -24.69 25.23
C ASP A 167 16.94 -23.65 25.43
N THR A 168 17.92 -23.70 24.53
CA THR A 168 18.96 -22.67 24.44
C THR A 168 18.62 -21.70 23.31
N VAL A 169 18.46 -20.42 23.64
CA VAL A 169 18.24 -19.33 22.69
C VAL A 169 19.52 -18.49 22.63
N LYS A 170 20.00 -18.23 21.41
CA LYS A 170 21.14 -17.34 21.20
C LYS A 170 20.63 -15.92 21.03
N VAL A 171 21.29 -14.95 21.70
CA VAL A 171 20.99 -13.53 21.58
C VAL A 171 22.26 -12.78 21.20
N ALA A 172 22.19 -11.99 20.14
CA ALA A 172 23.20 -11.01 19.74
C ALA A 172 22.83 -9.63 20.30
N THR A 173 23.85 -8.87 20.67
CA THR A 173 23.74 -7.49 21.19
C THR A 173 24.94 -6.69 20.67
N LEU A 174 25.31 -5.60 21.34
CA LEU A 174 26.60 -4.91 21.08
C LEU A 174 27.84 -5.81 21.25
N LYS A 175 27.69 -6.94 21.93
CA LYS A 175 28.73 -7.93 22.20
C LYS A 175 28.51 -9.17 21.33
N PRO A 176 29.54 -10.02 21.19
CA PRO A 176 29.41 -11.30 20.49
C PRO A 176 28.21 -12.11 20.98
N VAL A 177 27.59 -12.84 20.07
CA VAL A 177 26.42 -13.68 20.33
C VAL A 177 26.65 -14.61 21.54
N ARG A 178 25.65 -14.72 22.41
CA ARG A 178 25.70 -15.57 23.61
C ARG A 178 24.50 -16.50 23.69
N PRO A 179 24.71 -17.74 24.15
CA PRO A 179 23.62 -18.64 24.47
C PRO A 179 23.01 -18.30 25.84
N PHE A 180 21.69 -18.36 25.93
CA PHE A 180 20.89 -18.21 27.14
C PHE A 180 19.93 -19.39 27.28
N LYS A 181 19.69 -19.81 28.53
CA LYS A 181 18.66 -20.79 28.83
C LYS A 181 17.30 -20.11 28.77
N LEU A 182 16.38 -20.61 27.93
CA LEU A 182 15.00 -20.16 27.87
C LEU A 182 14.24 -20.68 29.10
N VAL A 183 13.87 -19.77 29.99
CA VAL A 183 13.19 -20.12 31.24
C VAL A 183 11.73 -19.68 31.27
N GLY A 184 11.33 -18.81 30.35
CA GLY A 184 9.96 -18.34 30.27
C GLY A 184 9.56 -17.89 28.86
N ILE A 185 8.28 -18.00 28.58
CA ILE A 185 7.65 -17.45 27.39
C ILE A 185 6.61 -16.43 27.87
N ALA A 186 6.61 -15.24 27.29
CA ALA A 186 5.80 -14.15 27.76
C ALA A 186 5.09 -13.41 26.60
N GLN A 187 4.06 -12.64 26.94
CA GLN A 187 3.36 -11.76 26.00
C GLN A 187 3.23 -10.36 26.58
N TYR A 188 2.97 -9.38 25.72
CA TYR A 188 2.83 -8.00 26.14
C TYR A 188 1.39 -7.73 26.61
N GLY A 189 1.17 -7.73 27.92
CA GLY A 189 -0.15 -7.55 28.51
C GLY A 189 -1.18 -8.58 28.05
N SER A 190 -2.26 -8.11 27.40
CA SER A 190 -3.30 -8.92 26.77
C SER A 190 -3.14 -9.03 25.24
N VAL A 191 -2.08 -8.44 24.67
CA VAL A 191 -1.82 -8.43 23.23
C VAL A 191 -0.99 -9.68 22.90
N GLY A 192 -1.57 -10.59 22.13
CA GLY A 192 -0.94 -11.89 21.81
C GLY A 192 0.25 -11.77 20.85
N SER A 193 0.32 -10.69 20.06
CA SER A 193 1.47 -10.37 19.19
C SER A 193 1.65 -8.86 19.11
N ILE A 194 2.90 -8.41 19.23
CA ILE A 194 3.29 -7.02 19.00
C ILE A 194 3.62 -6.76 17.52
N GLY A 195 2.99 -7.53 16.63
CA GLY A 195 3.28 -7.52 15.22
C GLY A 195 4.53 -8.34 14.90
N SER A 196 5.30 -7.90 13.92
CA SER A 196 6.60 -8.52 13.62
C SER A 196 7.68 -8.20 14.66
N ALA A 197 7.44 -7.29 15.63
CA ALA A 197 8.39 -7.00 16.69
C ALA A 197 8.54 -8.21 17.64
N THR A 198 9.74 -8.41 18.16
CA THR A 198 10.07 -9.49 19.09
C THR A 198 10.67 -8.92 20.37
N PHE A 199 10.79 -9.69 21.44
CA PHE A 199 11.54 -9.27 22.60
C PHE A 199 12.27 -10.40 23.32
N ALA A 200 13.40 -10.03 23.93
CA ALA A 200 14.13 -10.84 24.88
C ALA A 200 14.24 -10.08 26.20
N THR A 201 13.92 -10.74 27.32
CA THR A 201 13.95 -10.10 28.63
C THR A 201 14.89 -10.81 29.61
N PHE A 202 15.63 -10.02 30.35
CA PHE A 202 16.73 -10.41 31.22
C PHE A 202 16.57 -9.80 32.61
N THR A 203 17.39 -10.22 33.56
CA THR A 203 17.58 -9.47 34.80
C THR A 203 18.28 -8.14 34.51
N ILE A 204 18.07 -7.10 35.32
CA ILE A 204 18.74 -5.78 35.16
C ILE A 204 20.26 -5.92 35.04
N PRO A 205 20.98 -6.65 35.94
CA PRO A 205 22.42 -6.79 35.82
C PRO A 205 22.87 -7.46 34.52
N ALA A 206 22.10 -8.46 34.02
CA ALA A 206 22.40 -9.11 32.74
C ALA A 206 22.20 -8.14 31.56
N ALA A 207 21.09 -7.41 31.52
CA ALA A 207 20.84 -6.41 30.49
C ALA A 207 21.89 -5.28 30.51
N GLN A 208 22.24 -4.78 31.67
CA GLN A 208 23.31 -3.77 31.82
C GLN A 208 24.67 -4.26 31.29
N ALA A 209 24.98 -5.55 31.47
CA ALA A 209 26.21 -6.15 30.96
C ALA A 209 26.18 -6.37 29.45
N LEU A 210 25.01 -6.77 28.89
CA LEU A 210 24.81 -7.04 27.47
C LEU A 210 24.78 -5.77 26.63
N LEU A 211 24.15 -4.73 27.15
CA LEU A 211 23.88 -3.47 26.46
C LEU A 211 24.88 -2.36 26.83
N ASP A 212 25.93 -2.71 27.52
CA ASP A 212 26.98 -1.78 27.97
C ASP A 212 26.44 -0.58 28.78
N ARG A 213 25.55 -0.88 29.77
CA ARG A 213 24.86 0.11 30.63
C ARG A 213 25.17 -0.09 32.11
N LYS A 214 26.37 -0.54 32.43
CA LYS A 214 26.76 -0.82 33.80
C LYS A 214 26.55 0.40 34.71
N GLY A 215 25.77 0.24 35.79
CA GLY A 215 25.39 1.32 36.68
C GLY A 215 24.45 2.38 36.14
N GLN A 216 23.79 2.10 35.00
CA GLN A 216 22.81 2.98 34.36
C GLN A 216 21.45 2.27 34.19
N LEU A 217 20.40 3.07 34.15
CA LEU A 217 19.01 2.66 33.84
C LEU A 217 18.48 3.58 32.74
N ASP A 218 17.53 3.11 31.94
CA ASP A 218 16.89 3.98 30.95
C ASP A 218 15.69 4.70 31.55
N ALA A 219 15.05 4.04 32.54
CA ALA A 219 13.94 4.65 33.26
C ALA A 219 13.77 4.08 34.67
N ILE A 220 13.05 4.86 35.49
CA ILE A 220 12.59 4.43 36.81
C ILE A 220 11.10 4.69 36.89
N SER A 221 10.33 3.63 37.09
CA SER A 221 8.89 3.70 37.35
C SER A 221 8.67 3.79 38.86
N VAL A 222 7.78 4.68 39.29
CA VAL A 222 7.51 4.94 40.71
C VAL A 222 6.00 4.87 40.95
N SER A 223 5.59 4.17 42.01
CA SER A 223 4.21 4.08 42.48
C SER A 223 4.05 4.89 43.78
N ALA A 224 3.00 5.67 43.89
CA ALA A 224 2.65 6.45 45.07
C ALA A 224 2.00 5.61 46.16
N LYS A 225 2.11 6.02 47.44
CA LYS A 225 1.28 5.49 48.48
C LYS A 225 -0.18 5.89 48.30
N PRO A 226 -1.14 5.11 48.84
CA PRO A 226 -2.57 5.46 48.77
C PRO A 226 -2.83 6.86 49.33
N GLY A 227 -3.58 7.69 48.58
CA GLY A 227 -3.93 9.06 48.93
C GLY A 227 -2.95 10.13 48.44
N VAL A 228 -1.84 9.78 47.86
CA VAL A 228 -0.87 10.74 47.26
C VAL A 228 -1.18 10.95 45.80
N SER A 229 -1.29 12.22 45.38
CA SER A 229 -1.52 12.53 43.96
C SER A 229 -0.24 12.37 43.12
N GLN A 230 -0.39 12.15 41.81
CA GLN A 230 0.77 12.02 40.90
C GLN A 230 1.61 13.30 40.86
N GLU A 231 0.96 14.46 40.94
CA GLU A 231 1.62 15.77 40.92
C GLU A 231 2.45 16.00 42.22
N GLN A 232 1.92 15.61 43.39
CA GLN A 232 2.65 15.66 44.64
C GLN A 232 3.86 14.76 44.60
N LEU A 233 3.71 13.50 44.15
CA LEU A 233 4.81 12.56 44.00
C LEU A 233 5.88 13.11 43.04
N VAL A 234 5.53 13.62 41.88
CA VAL A 234 6.44 14.24 40.92
C VAL A 234 7.18 15.42 41.54
N THR A 235 6.51 16.27 42.30
CA THR A 235 7.14 17.43 42.95
C THR A 235 8.17 16.99 44.00
N GLN A 236 7.85 15.96 44.80
CA GLN A 236 8.76 15.41 45.78
C GLN A 236 10.01 14.74 45.13
N ILE A 237 9.80 13.97 44.04
CA ILE A 237 10.91 13.35 43.31
C ILE A 237 11.82 14.42 42.72
N LYS A 238 11.30 15.51 42.18
CA LYS A 238 12.08 16.62 41.64
C LYS A 238 13.03 17.29 42.60
N GLN A 239 12.80 17.17 43.91
CA GLN A 239 13.67 17.73 44.94
C GLN A 239 14.95 16.90 45.16
N VAL A 240 14.95 15.59 44.83
CA VAL A 240 16.05 14.65 45.09
C VAL A 240 16.81 14.23 43.83
N VAL A 241 16.32 14.57 42.65
CA VAL A 241 16.96 14.18 41.38
C VAL A 241 17.61 15.37 40.67
N PRO A 242 18.67 15.15 39.87
CA PRO A 242 19.37 16.23 39.15
C PRO A 242 18.57 16.65 37.90
N LEU A 243 17.70 17.65 38.02
CA LEU A 243 16.79 18.12 36.94
C LEU A 243 17.50 18.63 35.67
N ASN A 244 18.79 18.88 35.72
CA ASN A 244 19.58 19.19 34.54
C ASN A 244 19.88 17.96 33.67
N LYS A 245 19.76 16.74 34.22
CA LYS A 245 20.04 15.47 33.55
C LYS A 245 18.83 14.54 33.39
N VAL A 246 17.77 14.76 34.17
CA VAL A 246 16.58 13.88 34.17
C VAL A 246 15.30 14.66 34.01
N ASP A 247 14.30 14.00 33.39
CA ASP A 247 12.92 14.43 33.33
C ASP A 247 12.07 13.57 34.28
N VAL A 248 11.14 14.21 34.99
CA VAL A 248 10.17 13.54 35.85
C VAL A 248 8.77 13.89 35.35
N ARG A 249 8.00 12.89 34.99
CA ARG A 249 6.67 13.03 34.37
C ARG A 249 5.61 12.24 35.13
N THR A 250 4.37 12.72 35.10
CA THR A 250 3.23 11.91 35.54
C THR A 250 2.94 10.82 34.51
N ARG A 251 2.20 9.78 34.92
CA ARG A 251 1.70 8.73 34.02
C ARG A 251 1.00 9.29 32.77
N ALA A 252 0.08 10.25 33.00
CA ALA A 252 -0.68 10.85 31.88
C ALA A 252 0.23 11.54 30.87
N GLN A 253 1.25 12.27 31.34
CA GLN A 253 2.25 12.90 30.48
C GLN A 253 3.08 11.86 29.72
N GLN A 254 3.52 10.81 30.39
CA GLN A 254 4.35 9.76 29.78
C GLN A 254 3.58 8.97 28.72
N VAL A 255 2.34 8.55 28.98
CA VAL A 255 1.48 7.89 27.99
C VAL A 255 1.20 8.79 26.79
N LYS A 256 1.01 10.09 27.01
CA LYS A 256 0.81 11.06 25.91
C LYS A 256 2.05 11.20 25.04
N GLU A 257 3.23 11.22 25.63
CA GLU A 257 4.50 11.29 24.89
C GLU A 257 4.76 9.99 24.12
N ALA A 258 4.59 8.83 24.74
CA ALA A 258 4.74 7.53 24.07
C ALA A 258 3.80 7.39 22.85
N LYS A 259 2.56 7.88 22.97
CA LYS A 259 1.61 7.89 21.84
C LYS A 259 2.01 8.84 20.70
N LYS A 260 2.73 9.92 20.99
CA LYS A 260 3.25 10.80 19.94
C LYS A 260 4.35 10.13 19.12
N SER A 261 5.15 9.28 19.75
CA SER A 261 6.26 8.58 19.11
C SER A 261 5.82 7.48 18.14
N ALA A 262 4.53 7.08 18.14
CA ALA A 262 4.00 6.09 17.20
C ALA A 262 3.61 6.73 15.83
N SER A 263 4.55 7.43 15.19
CA SER A 263 4.30 8.13 13.91
C SER A 263 4.03 7.18 12.76
N PHE A 264 4.60 5.98 12.79
CA PHE A 264 4.39 4.95 11.78
C PHE A 264 2.90 4.57 11.59
N THR A 265 2.11 4.51 12.68
CA THR A 265 0.67 4.25 12.59
C THR A 265 -0.07 5.34 11.83
N LYS A 266 0.35 6.60 11.98
CA LYS A 266 -0.23 7.73 11.25
C LYS A 266 0.07 7.63 9.75
N ILE A 267 1.28 7.25 9.38
CA ILE A 267 1.69 7.06 7.98
C ILE A 267 0.82 5.98 7.33
N ILE A 268 0.71 4.80 7.94
CA ILE A 268 -0.15 3.70 7.46
C ILE A 268 -1.60 4.17 7.33
N LYS A 269 -2.13 4.85 8.33
CA LYS A 269 -3.50 5.36 8.35
C LYS A 269 -3.77 6.33 7.20
N TYR A 270 -2.94 7.35 7.02
CA TYR A 270 -3.12 8.30 5.92
C TYR A 270 -2.92 7.66 4.56
N PHE A 271 -2.01 6.73 4.45
CA PHE A 271 -1.79 5.92 3.27
C PHE A 271 -3.05 5.14 2.88
N LEU A 272 -3.58 4.32 3.78
CA LEU A 272 -4.80 3.54 3.55
C LEU A 272 -6.03 4.42 3.28
N LEU A 273 -6.18 5.55 4.00
CA LEU A 273 -7.25 6.51 3.76
C LEU A 273 -7.17 7.15 2.38
N THR A 274 -5.97 7.39 1.86
CA THR A 274 -5.79 7.91 0.50
C THR A 274 -6.35 6.93 -0.52
N PHE A 275 -6.03 5.64 -0.42
CA PHE A 275 -6.58 4.61 -1.31
C PHE A 275 -8.09 4.43 -1.14
N ALA A 276 -8.59 4.49 0.09
CA ALA A 276 -10.03 4.45 0.36
C ALA A 276 -10.76 5.64 -0.27
N THR A 277 -10.17 6.84 -0.21
CA THR A 277 -10.72 8.05 -0.84
C THR A 277 -10.75 7.94 -2.36
N ILE A 278 -9.70 7.37 -2.97
CA ILE A 278 -9.63 7.12 -4.41
C ILE A 278 -10.70 6.13 -4.83
N ALA A 279 -10.83 5.00 -4.12
CA ALA A 279 -11.85 3.99 -4.41
C ALA A 279 -13.27 4.56 -4.25
N LEU A 280 -13.48 5.39 -3.22
CA LEU A 280 -14.73 6.11 -3.01
C LEU A 280 -15.05 7.06 -4.17
N PHE A 281 -14.05 7.80 -4.65
CA PHE A 281 -14.22 8.71 -5.80
C PHE A 281 -14.59 7.95 -7.07
N VAL A 282 -13.90 6.85 -7.38
CA VAL A 282 -14.24 5.98 -8.51
C VAL A 282 -15.64 5.40 -8.32
N GLY A 283 -15.98 4.93 -7.11
CA GLY A 283 -17.31 4.43 -6.78
C GLY A 283 -18.40 5.49 -6.97
N ALA A 284 -18.19 6.71 -6.47
CA ALA A 284 -19.12 7.83 -6.64
C ALA A 284 -19.34 8.17 -8.13
N PHE A 285 -18.29 8.13 -8.94
CA PHE A 285 -18.39 8.35 -10.38
C PHE A 285 -19.22 7.25 -11.07
N VAL A 286 -19.02 5.99 -10.69
CA VAL A 286 -19.80 4.83 -11.21
C VAL A 286 -21.27 4.96 -10.80
N ILE A 287 -21.55 5.33 -9.55
CA ILE A 287 -22.91 5.55 -9.02
C ILE A 287 -23.59 6.68 -9.79
N PHE A 288 -22.93 7.82 -9.96
CA PHE A 288 -23.43 8.97 -10.72
C PHE A 288 -23.78 8.56 -12.16
N ASN A 289 -22.90 7.87 -12.83
CA ASN A 289 -23.14 7.41 -14.21
C ASN A 289 -24.32 6.44 -14.30
N THR A 290 -24.41 5.47 -13.39
CA THR A 290 -25.49 4.49 -13.32
C THR A 290 -26.84 5.14 -13.04
N LEU A 291 -26.91 6.04 -12.05
CA LEU A 291 -28.15 6.75 -11.72
C LEU A 291 -28.55 7.72 -12.84
N SER A 292 -27.58 8.37 -13.51
CA SER A 292 -27.83 9.23 -14.68
C SER A 292 -28.55 8.48 -15.80
N ILE A 293 -28.06 7.28 -16.13
CA ILE A 293 -28.66 6.42 -17.16
C ILE A 293 -30.03 5.91 -16.70
N THR A 294 -30.15 5.45 -15.46
CA THR A 294 -31.40 4.93 -14.89
C THR A 294 -32.49 6.01 -14.87
N VAL A 295 -32.18 7.22 -14.47
CA VAL A 295 -33.10 8.34 -14.44
C VAL A 295 -33.52 8.76 -15.87
N SER A 296 -32.55 8.76 -16.80
CA SER A 296 -32.82 9.07 -18.22
C SER A 296 -33.79 8.09 -18.84
N GLN A 297 -33.73 6.81 -18.53
CA GLN A 297 -34.65 5.78 -19.01
C GLN A 297 -36.09 5.91 -18.46
N ARG A 298 -36.27 6.64 -17.35
CA ARG A 298 -37.54 6.85 -16.66
C ARG A 298 -38.21 8.17 -17.03
N ILE A 299 -37.68 8.93 -17.99
CA ILE A 299 -38.21 10.23 -18.35
C ILE A 299 -39.69 10.12 -18.82
N ARG A 300 -40.05 9.08 -19.58
CA ARG A 300 -41.44 8.82 -19.99
C ARG A 300 -42.35 8.53 -18.79
N GLU A 301 -41.92 7.65 -17.86
CA GLU A 301 -42.65 7.37 -16.61
C GLU A 301 -42.86 8.65 -15.79
N PHE A 302 -41.82 9.49 -15.67
CA PHE A 302 -41.92 10.75 -14.97
C PHE A 302 -42.82 11.74 -15.68
N ALA A 303 -42.79 11.77 -16.99
CA ALA A 303 -43.70 12.59 -17.78
C ALA A 303 -45.14 12.17 -17.58
N THR A 304 -45.46 10.86 -17.65
CA THR A 304 -46.80 10.32 -17.39
C THR A 304 -47.28 10.66 -15.97
N LEU A 305 -46.41 10.50 -14.95
CA LEU A 305 -46.77 10.88 -13.59
C LEU A 305 -47.05 12.38 -13.45
N ARG A 306 -46.36 13.23 -14.22
CA ARG A 306 -46.64 14.68 -14.26
C ARG A 306 -47.92 15.05 -14.99
N THR A 307 -48.27 14.33 -16.04
CA THR A 307 -49.56 14.55 -16.73
C THR A 307 -50.74 14.17 -15.81
N ILE A 308 -50.55 13.21 -14.88
CA ILE A 308 -51.56 12.82 -13.88
C ILE A 308 -51.54 13.76 -12.64
N GLY A 309 -50.64 14.80 -12.65
CA GLY A 309 -50.61 15.85 -11.60
C GLY A 309 -49.49 15.73 -10.58
N ALA A 310 -48.49 14.82 -10.75
CA ALA A 310 -47.38 14.75 -9.85
C ALA A 310 -46.45 16.00 -9.92
N SER A 311 -46.15 16.60 -8.77
CA SER A 311 -45.27 17.76 -8.70
C SER A 311 -43.77 17.36 -8.90
N ARG A 312 -42.94 18.34 -9.30
CA ARG A 312 -41.47 18.16 -9.40
C ARG A 312 -40.84 17.73 -8.09
N ARG A 313 -41.29 18.26 -6.95
CA ARG A 313 -40.81 17.88 -5.61
C ARG A 313 -41.14 16.41 -5.31
N GLN A 314 -42.31 15.95 -5.63
CA GLN A 314 -42.74 14.55 -5.44
C GLN A 314 -41.88 13.57 -6.26
N LEU A 315 -41.51 13.90 -7.48
CA LEU A 315 -40.62 13.08 -8.31
C LEU A 315 -39.18 13.09 -7.75
N LEU A 316 -38.67 14.24 -7.37
CA LEU A 316 -37.35 14.34 -6.72
C LEU A 316 -37.30 13.51 -5.44
N THR A 317 -38.32 13.63 -4.58
CA THR A 317 -38.42 12.83 -3.33
C THR A 317 -38.46 11.33 -3.62
N SER A 318 -39.19 10.91 -4.66
CA SER A 318 -39.24 9.49 -5.05
C SER A 318 -37.86 8.95 -5.48
N VAL A 319 -37.10 9.71 -6.29
CA VAL A 319 -35.76 9.30 -6.71
C VAL A 319 -34.77 9.37 -5.52
N SER A 320 -34.91 10.37 -4.65
CA SER A 320 -34.05 10.48 -3.45
C SER A 320 -34.29 9.34 -2.46
N ILE A 321 -35.55 8.90 -2.27
CA ILE A 321 -35.86 7.71 -1.45
C ILE A 321 -35.26 6.45 -2.07
N GLU A 322 -35.35 6.29 -3.39
CA GLU A 322 -34.73 5.15 -4.09
C GLU A 322 -33.22 5.16 -3.90
N ALA A 323 -32.56 6.30 -4.07
CA ALA A 323 -31.12 6.47 -3.84
C ALA A 323 -30.74 6.22 -2.37
N PHE A 324 -31.55 6.69 -1.42
CA PHE A 324 -31.35 6.48 0.01
C PHE A 324 -31.41 4.97 0.36
N VAL A 325 -32.44 4.26 -0.11
CA VAL A 325 -32.60 2.83 0.18
C VAL A 325 -31.45 2.01 -0.41
N ILE A 326 -31.08 2.26 -1.68
CA ILE A 326 -29.94 1.58 -2.32
C ILE A 326 -28.64 1.94 -1.60
N GLY A 327 -28.46 3.22 -1.24
CA GLY A 327 -27.30 3.71 -0.51
C GLY A 327 -27.16 3.06 0.87
N LEU A 328 -28.25 2.97 1.62
CA LEU A 328 -28.26 2.37 2.95
C LEU A 328 -28.01 0.85 2.90
N LEU A 329 -28.71 0.12 2.02
CA LEU A 329 -28.49 -1.32 1.85
C LEU A 329 -27.07 -1.63 1.35
N GLY A 330 -26.59 -0.84 0.40
CA GLY A 330 -25.23 -0.96 -0.10
C GLY A 330 -24.19 -0.63 0.98
N ALA A 331 -24.44 0.35 1.84
CA ALA A 331 -23.56 0.71 2.94
C ALA A 331 -23.52 -0.38 4.03
N ILE A 332 -24.65 -0.97 4.37
CA ILE A 332 -24.71 -2.08 5.35
C ILE A 332 -23.91 -3.28 4.84
N ILE A 333 -24.16 -3.72 3.60
CA ILE A 333 -23.43 -4.84 2.99
C ILE A 333 -21.95 -4.48 2.83
N GLY A 334 -21.66 -3.23 2.45
CA GLY A 334 -20.29 -2.71 2.32
C GLY A 334 -19.53 -2.69 3.63
N LEU A 335 -20.19 -2.37 4.75
CA LEU A 335 -19.60 -2.44 6.07
C LEU A 335 -19.12 -3.87 6.41
N PHE A 336 -19.97 -4.87 6.20
CA PHE A 336 -19.58 -6.27 6.43
C PHE A 336 -18.51 -6.76 5.46
N ALA A 337 -18.60 -6.39 4.18
CA ALA A 337 -17.57 -6.69 3.20
C ALA A 337 -16.23 -6.02 3.55
N GLY A 338 -16.27 -4.81 4.13
CA GLY A 338 -15.09 -4.11 4.62
C GLY A 338 -14.46 -4.74 5.84
N ILE A 339 -15.26 -5.28 6.76
CA ILE A 339 -14.73 -6.11 7.86
C ILE A 339 -13.98 -7.32 7.30
N GLY A 340 -14.56 -8.02 6.31
CA GLY A 340 -13.87 -9.11 5.62
C GLY A 340 -12.59 -8.66 4.91
N LEU A 341 -12.60 -7.47 4.30
CA LEU A 341 -11.42 -6.87 3.66
C LEU A 341 -10.32 -6.55 4.67
N ALA A 342 -10.67 -6.02 5.85
CA ALA A 342 -9.71 -5.73 6.92
C ALA A 342 -9.01 -7.01 7.40
N VAL A 343 -9.77 -8.09 7.61
CA VAL A 343 -9.23 -9.41 7.96
C VAL A 343 -8.33 -9.95 6.84
N GLY A 344 -8.76 -9.82 5.58
CA GLY A 344 -7.98 -10.23 4.42
C GLY A 344 -6.68 -9.44 4.25
N LEU A 345 -6.69 -8.13 4.47
CA LEU A 345 -5.50 -7.29 4.46
C LEU A 345 -4.54 -7.66 5.60
N ASN A 346 -5.06 -7.89 6.80
CA ASN A 346 -4.23 -8.34 7.92
C ASN A 346 -3.55 -9.69 7.63
N ALA A 347 -4.30 -10.65 7.06
CA ALA A 347 -3.74 -11.93 6.62
C ALA A 347 -2.69 -11.75 5.51
N PHE A 348 -2.92 -10.81 4.59
CA PHE A 348 -1.95 -10.48 3.54
C PHE A 348 -0.65 -9.89 4.12
N PHE A 349 -0.75 -8.94 5.08
CA PHE A 349 0.43 -8.38 5.76
C PHE A 349 1.25 -9.48 6.44
N LYS A 350 0.61 -10.42 7.13
CA LYS A 350 1.28 -11.61 7.70
C LYS A 350 1.99 -12.46 6.64
N ALA A 351 1.34 -12.71 5.52
CA ALA A 351 1.90 -13.53 4.43
C ALA A 351 3.14 -12.91 3.76
N VAL A 352 3.31 -11.59 3.83
CA VAL A 352 4.49 -10.88 3.32
C VAL A 352 5.53 -10.56 4.40
N ASN A 353 5.47 -11.24 5.55
CA ASN A 353 6.34 -11.04 6.72
C ASN A 353 6.35 -9.60 7.26
N SER A 354 5.23 -8.90 7.15
CA SER A 354 5.02 -7.55 7.66
C SER A 354 3.85 -7.54 8.64
N ASP A 355 3.90 -8.41 9.65
CA ASP A 355 2.82 -8.51 10.65
C ASP A 355 2.68 -7.20 11.42
N LEU A 356 1.46 -6.71 11.52
CA LEU A 356 1.14 -5.48 12.23
C LEU A 356 0.58 -5.82 13.62
N PRO A 357 0.93 -5.03 14.67
CA PRO A 357 0.30 -5.21 15.96
C PRO A 357 -1.20 -5.01 15.81
N THR A 358 -1.95 -6.05 16.08
CA THR A 358 -3.42 -6.00 16.03
C THR A 358 -4.01 -6.67 17.26
N THR A 359 -5.02 -6.05 17.83
CA THR A 359 -5.94 -6.72 18.75
C THR A 359 -6.97 -7.50 17.94
N GLY A 360 -7.73 -8.36 18.57
CA GLY A 360 -8.86 -9.04 17.91
C GLY A 360 -9.75 -8.08 17.13
N LEU A 361 -10.65 -8.62 16.29
CA LEU A 361 -11.54 -7.82 15.44
C LEU A 361 -12.33 -6.78 16.25
N ILE A 362 -12.13 -5.51 15.91
CA ILE A 362 -12.79 -4.38 16.56
C ILE A 362 -13.49 -3.55 15.50
N VAL A 363 -14.78 -3.32 15.70
CA VAL A 363 -15.57 -2.41 14.88
C VAL A 363 -15.99 -1.23 15.74
N ALA A 364 -15.29 -0.11 15.62
CA ALA A 364 -15.61 1.08 16.40
C ALA A 364 -16.94 1.70 15.94
N PRO A 365 -17.75 2.29 16.84
CA PRO A 365 -19.01 2.96 16.47
C PRO A 365 -18.81 4.04 15.40
N ARG A 366 -17.69 4.76 15.44
CA ARG A 366 -17.33 5.77 14.42
C ARG A 366 -17.23 5.15 13.02
N THR A 367 -16.67 3.94 12.89
CA THR A 367 -16.52 3.23 11.62
C THR A 367 -17.87 2.86 11.04
N VAL A 368 -18.81 2.41 11.86
CA VAL A 368 -20.20 2.12 11.46
C VAL A 368 -20.88 3.39 10.96
N ILE A 369 -20.85 4.46 11.76
CA ILE A 369 -21.50 5.75 11.44
C ILE A 369 -20.91 6.33 10.14
N ILE A 370 -19.59 6.42 10.02
CA ILE A 370 -18.92 6.99 8.84
C ILE A 370 -19.22 6.14 7.59
N SER A 371 -19.20 4.83 7.68
CA SER A 371 -19.47 3.93 6.55
C SER A 371 -20.90 4.08 6.03
N LEU A 372 -21.88 4.11 6.95
CA LEU A 372 -23.29 4.34 6.59
C LEU A 372 -23.51 5.73 6.03
N LEU A 373 -22.95 6.75 6.66
CA LEU A 373 -23.09 8.14 6.22
C LEU A 373 -22.48 8.34 4.83
N ILE A 374 -21.27 7.85 4.59
CA ILE A 374 -20.61 7.94 3.28
C ILE A 374 -21.43 7.24 2.21
N GLY A 375 -21.88 6.00 2.44
CA GLY A 375 -22.65 5.26 1.46
C GLY A 375 -23.97 5.95 1.10
N VAL A 376 -24.66 6.52 2.08
CA VAL A 376 -25.91 7.26 1.89
C VAL A 376 -25.65 8.61 1.23
N VAL A 377 -24.74 9.43 1.76
CA VAL A 377 -24.47 10.78 1.25
C VAL A 377 -23.95 10.74 -0.17
N VAL A 378 -22.96 9.87 -0.46
CA VAL A 378 -22.39 9.76 -1.82
C VAL A 378 -23.47 9.34 -2.82
N THR A 379 -24.36 8.42 -2.43
CA THR A 379 -25.42 7.95 -3.33
C THR A 379 -26.48 9.03 -3.56
N LEU A 380 -26.85 9.78 -2.50
CA LEU A 380 -27.80 10.91 -2.62
C LEU A 380 -27.22 12.02 -3.51
N VAL A 381 -25.98 12.43 -3.27
CA VAL A 381 -25.31 13.49 -4.05
C VAL A 381 -25.16 13.08 -5.51
N ALA A 382 -24.69 11.82 -5.76
CA ALA A 382 -24.56 11.29 -7.11
C ALA A 382 -25.92 11.20 -7.85
N GLY A 383 -27.00 10.90 -7.12
CA GLY A 383 -28.36 10.79 -7.67
C GLY A 383 -29.08 12.12 -7.89
N LEU A 384 -28.72 13.16 -7.13
CA LEU A 384 -29.44 14.42 -7.12
C LEU A 384 -29.36 15.15 -8.49
N ALA A 385 -28.17 15.25 -9.08
CA ALA A 385 -27.99 15.98 -10.35
C ALA A 385 -28.77 15.36 -11.52
N PRO A 386 -28.75 14.02 -11.75
CA PRO A 386 -29.60 13.38 -12.74
C PRO A 386 -31.09 13.56 -12.45
N ALA A 387 -31.51 13.44 -11.20
CA ALA A 387 -32.90 13.61 -10.78
C ALA A 387 -33.43 15.01 -11.08
N VAL A 388 -32.66 16.04 -10.75
CA VAL A 388 -33.03 17.44 -11.07
C VAL A 388 -33.15 17.65 -12.58
N LYS A 389 -32.23 17.09 -13.38
CA LYS A 389 -32.30 17.19 -14.86
C LYS A 389 -33.56 16.53 -15.40
N ALA A 390 -33.95 15.35 -14.93
CA ALA A 390 -35.13 14.63 -15.41
C ALA A 390 -36.43 15.35 -15.08
N THR A 391 -36.53 16.02 -13.93
CA THR A 391 -37.73 16.79 -13.54
C THR A 391 -37.91 18.09 -14.30
N LYS A 392 -36.89 18.57 -15.04
CA LYS A 392 -36.99 19.79 -15.87
C LYS A 392 -37.56 19.53 -17.27
N VAL A 393 -37.71 18.28 -17.70
CA VAL A 393 -38.25 17.92 -19.01
C VAL A 393 -39.78 18.20 -19.03
N PRO A 394 -40.30 18.95 -20.04
CA PRO A 394 -41.73 19.16 -20.18
C PRO A 394 -42.47 17.86 -20.46
N PRO A 395 -43.67 17.61 -19.88
CA PRO A 395 -44.43 16.36 -20.09
C PRO A 395 -44.72 16.06 -21.56
N ILE A 396 -45.12 17.07 -22.32
CA ILE A 396 -45.46 16.98 -23.76
C ILE A 396 -44.25 16.58 -24.61
N ALA A 397 -43.04 17.07 -24.28
CA ALA A 397 -41.82 16.74 -25.01
C ALA A 397 -41.39 15.28 -24.81
N ALA A 398 -41.71 14.67 -23.68
CA ALA A 398 -41.32 13.29 -23.35
C ALA A 398 -42.25 12.23 -23.93
N VAL A 399 -43.49 12.60 -24.36
CA VAL A 399 -44.47 11.70 -25.02
C VAL A 399 -44.18 11.60 -26.53
N ARG A 400 -43.50 12.60 -27.11
CA ARG A 400 -43.11 12.58 -28.53
C ARG A 400 -42.02 11.53 -28.79
N GLU A 401 -42.20 10.69 -29.79
CA GLU A 401 -41.15 9.75 -30.21
C GLU A 401 -39.87 10.48 -30.58
N GLY A 402 -38.72 9.99 -30.05
CA GLY A 402 -37.41 10.57 -30.31
C GLY A 402 -36.99 11.76 -29.42
N ALA A 403 -37.76 12.10 -28.37
CA ALA A 403 -37.41 13.17 -27.46
C ALA A 403 -36.06 12.92 -26.75
N THR A 404 -35.04 13.61 -27.26
CA THR A 404 -33.74 13.69 -26.57
C THR A 404 -33.80 14.77 -25.49
N LEU A 405 -33.07 14.57 -24.39
CA LEU A 405 -32.91 15.60 -23.35
C LEU A 405 -32.43 16.91 -24.01
N PRO A 406 -33.06 18.05 -23.71
CA PRO A 406 -32.63 19.34 -24.26
C PRO A 406 -31.19 19.57 -23.84
N ARG A 407 -30.36 19.94 -24.79
CA ARG A 407 -28.95 20.35 -24.51
C ARG A 407 -29.01 21.54 -23.55
N GLY A 408 -28.38 21.42 -22.39
CA GLY A 408 -28.32 22.50 -21.43
C GLY A 408 -27.66 23.75 -22.03
N ARG A 409 -28.03 24.96 -21.59
CA ARG A 409 -27.45 26.24 -22.03
C ARG A 409 -25.90 26.26 -21.93
N LEU A 410 -25.33 25.48 -21.00
CA LEU A 410 -23.88 25.36 -20.81
C LEU A 410 -23.19 24.31 -21.71
N ALA A 411 -23.96 23.54 -22.49
CA ALA A 411 -23.40 22.44 -23.32
C ALA A 411 -22.34 22.92 -24.34
N PRO A 412 -22.49 24.08 -25.04
CA PRO A 412 -21.44 24.57 -25.94
C PRO A 412 -20.19 25.02 -25.20
N PHE A 413 -20.27 25.43 -23.93
CA PHE A 413 -19.14 25.89 -23.12
C PHE A 413 -18.44 24.75 -22.35
N LEU A 414 -19.03 23.54 -22.31
CA LEU A 414 -18.44 22.41 -21.57
C LEU A 414 -16.95 22.15 -21.91
N PRO A 415 -16.50 22.23 -23.15
CA PRO A 415 -15.10 22.01 -23.46
C PRO A 415 -14.17 23.09 -22.93
N PHE A 416 -14.61 24.36 -22.99
CA PHE A 416 -13.84 25.46 -22.41
C PHE A 416 -13.75 25.30 -20.88
N VAL A 417 -14.85 24.89 -20.24
CA VAL A 417 -14.86 24.54 -18.81
C VAL A 417 -13.92 23.37 -18.53
N ALA A 418 -13.90 22.32 -19.37
CA ALA A 418 -13.00 21.20 -19.20
C ALA A 418 -11.52 21.59 -19.31
N ILE A 419 -11.18 22.42 -20.31
CA ILE A 419 -9.83 22.96 -20.48
C ILE A 419 -9.45 23.86 -19.30
N ALA A 420 -10.37 24.74 -18.86
CA ALA A 420 -10.15 25.59 -17.70
C ALA A 420 -9.92 24.78 -16.42
N LEU A 421 -10.68 23.68 -16.22
CA LEU A 421 -10.45 22.75 -15.10
C LEU A 421 -9.10 22.04 -15.20
N VAL A 422 -8.68 21.62 -16.37
CA VAL A 422 -7.34 21.02 -16.56
C VAL A 422 -6.25 22.04 -16.26
N ALA A 423 -6.39 23.28 -16.73
CA ALA A 423 -5.44 24.35 -16.44
C ALA A 423 -5.39 24.67 -14.94
N LEU A 424 -6.56 24.79 -14.29
CA LEU A 424 -6.67 24.98 -12.84
C LEU A 424 -6.03 23.82 -12.07
N ALA A 425 -6.26 22.60 -12.52
CA ALA A 425 -5.65 21.43 -11.91
C ALA A 425 -4.12 21.45 -11.98
N VAL A 426 -3.56 21.78 -13.16
CA VAL A 426 -2.12 21.92 -13.32
C VAL A 426 -1.57 23.06 -12.45
N ALA A 427 -2.28 24.17 -12.34
CA ALA A 427 -1.91 25.28 -11.46
C ALA A 427 -1.93 24.87 -9.98
N LEU A 428 -2.98 24.15 -9.52
CA LEU A 428 -3.06 23.62 -8.15
C LEU A 428 -1.96 22.61 -7.84
N LEU A 429 -1.65 21.73 -8.78
CA LEU A 429 -0.57 20.76 -8.66
C LEU A 429 0.78 21.47 -8.57
N ALA A 430 1.05 22.42 -9.47
CA ALA A 430 2.26 23.23 -9.44
C ALA A 430 2.38 24.02 -8.12
N TYR A 431 1.30 24.66 -7.70
CA TYR A 431 1.27 25.39 -6.43
C TYR A 431 1.58 24.49 -5.22
N GLY A 432 0.92 23.32 -5.12
CA GLY A 432 1.18 22.37 -4.04
C GLY A 432 2.61 21.80 -4.04
N MET A 433 3.24 21.70 -5.21
CA MET A 433 4.61 21.21 -5.37
C MET A 433 5.67 22.27 -5.07
N PHE A 434 5.49 23.50 -5.57
CA PHE A 434 6.57 24.50 -5.58
C PHE A 434 6.43 25.59 -4.51
N ALA A 435 5.28 25.70 -3.82
CA ALA A 435 5.05 26.69 -2.77
C ALA A 435 5.70 26.28 -1.43
N ASN A 436 7.01 26.45 -1.29
CA ASN A 436 7.79 26.01 -0.12
C ASN A 436 7.49 26.81 1.17
N THR A 437 6.83 27.94 1.08
CA THR A 437 6.53 28.84 2.22
C THR A 437 5.27 28.45 2.99
N LEU A 438 4.48 27.49 2.50
CA LEU A 438 3.19 27.10 3.08
C LEU A 438 3.31 25.89 4.01
N ALA A 439 2.38 25.80 4.98
CA ALA A 439 2.21 24.64 5.83
C ALA A 439 1.98 23.37 4.99
N THR A 440 2.61 22.26 5.36
CA THR A 440 2.53 20.97 4.67
C THR A 440 1.09 20.52 4.39
N ALA A 441 0.16 20.78 5.33
CA ALA A 441 -1.25 20.43 5.17
C ALA A 441 -1.92 21.17 3.99
N VAL A 442 -1.59 22.44 3.77
CA VAL A 442 -2.13 23.25 2.65
C VAL A 442 -1.59 22.74 1.32
N ARG A 443 -0.31 22.37 1.26
CA ARG A 443 0.33 21.80 0.07
C ARG A 443 -0.30 20.46 -0.30
N LEU A 444 -0.48 19.55 0.66
CA LEU A 444 -1.15 18.26 0.45
C LEU A 444 -2.60 18.43 -0.01
N LEU A 445 -3.32 19.39 0.55
CA LEU A 445 -4.68 19.70 0.11
C LEU A 445 -4.72 20.21 -1.33
N ALA A 446 -3.81 21.10 -1.70
CA ALA A 446 -3.70 21.60 -3.07
C ALA A 446 -3.37 20.48 -4.07
N LEU A 447 -2.46 19.55 -3.73
CA LEU A 447 -2.15 18.38 -4.54
C LEU A 447 -3.37 17.45 -4.69
N ALA A 448 -4.09 17.16 -3.62
CA ALA A 448 -5.27 16.30 -3.65
C ALA A 448 -6.40 16.92 -4.50
N LEU A 449 -6.66 18.22 -4.31
CA LEU A 449 -7.64 18.96 -5.12
C LEU A 449 -7.19 19.05 -6.58
N GLY A 450 -5.91 19.28 -6.84
CA GLY A 450 -5.35 19.33 -8.17
C GLY A 450 -5.56 18.01 -8.92
N CYS A 451 -5.26 16.86 -8.30
CA CYS A 451 -5.53 15.54 -8.87
C CYS A 451 -7.02 15.33 -9.14
N LEU A 452 -7.89 15.66 -8.19
CA LEU A 452 -9.34 15.50 -8.33
C LEU A 452 -9.88 16.32 -9.50
N VAL A 453 -9.51 17.61 -9.57
CA VAL A 453 -9.93 18.54 -10.63
C VAL A 453 -9.38 18.08 -11.99
N LEU A 454 -8.16 17.56 -12.05
CA LEU A 454 -7.56 17.02 -13.27
C LEU A 454 -8.38 15.83 -13.81
N PHE A 455 -8.71 14.88 -12.97
CA PHE A 455 -9.54 13.74 -13.38
C PHE A 455 -10.92 14.17 -13.88
N ILE A 456 -11.57 15.14 -13.21
CA ILE A 456 -12.86 15.69 -13.64
C ILE A 456 -12.69 16.42 -14.98
N GLY A 457 -11.67 17.23 -15.15
CA GLY A 457 -11.39 17.97 -16.39
C GLY A 457 -11.17 17.05 -17.58
N VAL A 458 -10.32 16.02 -17.43
CA VAL A 458 -10.06 15.02 -18.48
C VAL A 458 -11.30 14.18 -18.77
N ALA A 459 -12.06 13.78 -17.74
CA ALA A 459 -13.32 13.05 -17.93
C ALA A 459 -14.36 13.87 -18.72
N LEU A 460 -14.44 15.18 -18.48
CA LEU A 460 -15.32 16.09 -19.24
C LEU A 460 -14.82 16.34 -20.67
N LEU A 461 -13.52 16.26 -20.91
CA LEU A 461 -12.92 16.41 -22.24
C LEU A 461 -13.03 15.11 -23.08
N SER A 462 -13.06 13.94 -22.41
CA SER A 462 -13.00 12.63 -23.03
C SER A 462 -14.06 12.38 -24.11
N PRO A 463 -15.34 12.88 -24.04
CA PRO A 463 -16.31 12.69 -25.13
C PRO A 463 -15.87 13.24 -26.49
N ARG A 464 -15.02 14.28 -26.50
CA ARG A 464 -14.45 14.83 -27.74
C ARG A 464 -13.27 14.02 -28.26
N LEU A 465 -12.55 13.37 -27.39
CA LEU A 465 -11.39 12.53 -27.75
C LEU A 465 -11.82 11.13 -28.22
N VAL A 466 -12.98 10.63 -27.78
CA VAL A 466 -13.48 9.29 -28.13
C VAL A 466 -13.54 9.04 -29.64
N PRO A 467 -14.08 9.91 -30.52
CA PRO A 467 -14.13 9.63 -31.96
C PRO A 467 -12.75 9.46 -32.59
N THR A 468 -11.77 10.24 -32.16
CA THR A 468 -10.38 10.16 -32.64
C THR A 468 -9.70 8.92 -32.10
N LEU A 469 -9.76 8.70 -30.79
CA LEU A 469 -9.16 7.53 -30.14
C LEU A 469 -9.76 6.22 -30.64
N SER A 470 -11.08 6.17 -30.90
CA SER A 470 -11.73 4.97 -31.41
C SER A 470 -11.20 4.56 -32.80
N ARG A 471 -10.76 5.53 -33.64
CA ARG A 471 -10.13 5.22 -34.94
C ARG A 471 -8.77 4.56 -34.74
N ILE A 472 -7.98 5.07 -33.78
CA ILE A 472 -6.61 4.58 -33.47
C ILE A 472 -6.67 3.19 -32.81
N VAL A 473 -7.54 3.00 -31.82
CA VAL A 473 -7.57 1.74 -31.03
C VAL A 473 -8.34 0.61 -31.69
N ARG A 474 -9.19 0.89 -32.69
CA ARG A 474 -10.01 -0.12 -33.40
C ARG A 474 -9.18 -1.24 -34.03
N PRO A 475 -8.10 -0.98 -34.81
CA PRO A 475 -7.25 -2.04 -35.35
C PRO A 475 -6.61 -2.89 -34.22
N ILE A 476 -6.18 -2.27 -33.12
CA ILE A 476 -5.62 -2.98 -31.97
C ILE A 476 -6.69 -3.90 -31.35
N ALA A 477 -7.90 -3.40 -31.12
CA ALA A 477 -9.02 -4.19 -30.60
C ALA A 477 -9.34 -5.42 -31.48
N LYS A 478 -9.21 -5.27 -32.78
CA LYS A 478 -9.39 -6.37 -33.75
C LYS A 478 -8.36 -7.48 -33.53
N TRP A 479 -7.08 -7.13 -33.42
CA TRP A 479 -6.00 -8.10 -33.17
C TRP A 479 -6.12 -8.75 -31.79
N VAL A 480 -6.45 -7.97 -30.76
CA VAL A 480 -6.72 -8.49 -29.41
C VAL A 480 -7.85 -9.53 -29.42
N MET A 481 -8.96 -9.21 -30.08
CA MET A 481 -10.09 -10.15 -30.18
C MET A 481 -9.76 -11.40 -30.99
N LEU A 482 -8.86 -11.29 -31.98
CA LEU A 482 -8.35 -12.45 -32.70
C LEU A 482 -7.49 -13.32 -31.76
N GLY A 483 -6.53 -12.72 -31.06
CA GLY A 483 -5.66 -13.42 -30.10
C GLY A 483 -6.46 -14.14 -29.02
N VAL A 484 -7.39 -13.43 -28.37
CA VAL A 484 -8.30 -14.03 -27.36
C VAL A 484 -9.13 -15.17 -27.97
N THR A 485 -9.59 -15.02 -29.21
CA THR A 485 -10.36 -16.08 -29.88
C THR A 485 -9.49 -17.30 -30.12
N LEU A 486 -8.24 -17.14 -30.56
CA LEU A 486 -7.29 -18.23 -30.81
C LEU A 486 -6.90 -18.95 -29.51
N ILE A 487 -6.61 -18.22 -28.45
CA ILE A 487 -6.24 -18.80 -27.13
C ILE A 487 -7.41 -19.61 -26.53
N VAL A 488 -8.64 -19.10 -26.64
CA VAL A 488 -9.86 -19.74 -26.09
C VAL A 488 -10.46 -20.77 -27.05
N TYR A 489 -9.95 -20.88 -28.29
CA TYR A 489 -10.52 -21.78 -29.31
C TYR A 489 -10.46 -23.25 -28.92
N PRO A 490 -9.37 -23.80 -28.39
CA PRO A 490 -9.30 -25.20 -27.94
C PRO A 490 -10.33 -25.53 -26.86
N THR A 491 -10.55 -24.63 -25.89
CA THR A 491 -11.59 -24.82 -24.85
C THR A 491 -12.99 -24.83 -25.45
N ARG A 492 -13.23 -24.05 -26.51
CA ARG A 492 -14.52 -24.01 -27.24
C ARG A 492 -14.77 -25.30 -28.03
N ILE A 493 -13.72 -25.79 -28.71
CA ILE A 493 -13.80 -27.07 -29.43
C ILE A 493 -14.00 -28.20 -28.42
N GLY A 494 -13.20 -28.19 -27.32
CA GLY A 494 -13.33 -29.15 -26.26
C GLY A 494 -14.74 -29.21 -25.66
N ALA A 495 -15.32 -28.06 -25.37
CA ALA A 495 -16.68 -27.93 -24.88
C ALA A 495 -17.71 -28.45 -25.90
N TRP A 496 -17.50 -28.22 -27.22
CA TRP A 496 -18.35 -28.72 -28.27
C TRP A 496 -18.24 -30.24 -28.44
N LEU A 497 -17.00 -30.77 -28.49
CA LEU A 497 -16.73 -32.21 -28.56
C LEU A 497 -17.32 -32.95 -27.35
N PHE A 498 -17.09 -32.45 -26.14
CA PHE A 498 -17.65 -33.03 -24.92
C PHE A 498 -19.19 -33.08 -24.96
N ARG A 499 -19.85 -32.00 -25.39
CA ARG A 499 -21.30 -31.97 -25.56
C ARG A 499 -21.77 -32.89 -26.68
N ARG A 500 -21.03 -32.98 -27.78
CA ARG A 500 -21.35 -33.92 -28.88
C ARG A 500 -21.33 -35.37 -28.35
N GLY A 501 -20.33 -35.76 -27.59
CA GLY A 501 -20.26 -37.06 -26.93
C GLY A 501 -21.41 -37.31 -25.95
N LEU A 502 -21.84 -36.27 -25.21
CA LEU A 502 -22.93 -36.40 -24.24
C LEU A 502 -24.34 -36.47 -24.90
N TYR A 503 -24.62 -35.66 -25.92
CA TYR A 503 -25.99 -35.36 -26.38
C TYR A 503 -26.32 -35.78 -27.80
N ALA A 504 -25.34 -36.02 -28.68
CA ALA A 504 -25.64 -36.35 -30.08
C ALA A 504 -26.29 -37.72 -30.20
N ARG A 505 -27.32 -37.81 -31.09
CA ARG A 505 -27.99 -39.04 -31.47
C ARG A 505 -27.37 -39.53 -32.78
N GLY A 506 -27.28 -40.86 -32.97
CA GLY A 506 -26.80 -41.43 -34.24
C GLY A 506 -25.27 -41.55 -34.39
N ILE A 507 -24.49 -41.36 -33.35
CA ILE A 507 -23.03 -41.61 -33.32
C ILE A 507 -22.72 -42.95 -32.70
N THR A 508 -21.70 -43.66 -33.23
CA THR A 508 -21.24 -44.95 -32.68
C THR A 508 -20.67 -44.78 -31.29
N VAL A 509 -20.61 -45.89 -30.50
CA VAL A 509 -20.05 -45.87 -29.13
C VAL A 509 -18.62 -45.38 -29.15
N LEU A 510 -17.80 -45.81 -30.11
CA LEU A 510 -16.38 -45.42 -30.24
C LEU A 510 -16.23 -43.91 -30.54
N GLN A 511 -17.07 -43.38 -31.45
CA GLN A 511 -17.12 -41.94 -31.75
C GLN A 511 -17.58 -41.11 -30.54
N ARG A 512 -18.47 -41.66 -29.74
CA ARG A 512 -18.92 -41.02 -28.49
C ARG A 512 -17.83 -40.96 -27.46
N ILE A 513 -17.11 -42.06 -27.23
CA ILE A 513 -15.97 -42.13 -26.32
C ILE A 513 -14.88 -41.19 -26.80
N GLY A 514 -14.51 -41.22 -28.09
CA GLY A 514 -13.51 -40.31 -28.66
C GLY A 514 -13.89 -38.83 -28.53
N ALA A 515 -15.15 -38.46 -28.70
CA ALA A 515 -15.64 -37.11 -28.55
C ALA A 515 -15.63 -36.65 -27.06
N LEU A 516 -15.93 -37.56 -26.13
CA LEU A 516 -15.90 -37.28 -24.70
C LEU A 516 -14.45 -37.12 -24.21
N VAL A 517 -13.56 -38.05 -24.53
CA VAL A 517 -12.14 -38.02 -24.12
C VAL A 517 -11.44 -36.84 -24.79
N GLY A 518 -11.54 -36.70 -26.11
CA GLY A 518 -10.94 -35.58 -26.83
C GLY A 518 -11.47 -34.21 -26.39
N GLY A 519 -12.78 -34.15 -26.09
CA GLY A 519 -13.40 -32.95 -25.53
C GLY A 519 -12.87 -32.61 -24.15
N LEU A 520 -12.66 -33.61 -23.28
CA LEU A 520 -12.14 -33.44 -21.94
C LEU A 520 -10.67 -33.02 -21.97
N VAL A 521 -9.83 -33.62 -22.80
CA VAL A 521 -8.41 -33.26 -23.00
C VAL A 521 -8.30 -31.81 -23.51
N MET A 522 -9.07 -31.43 -24.51
CA MET A 522 -9.08 -30.05 -25.02
C MET A 522 -9.55 -29.03 -23.98
N LEU A 523 -10.48 -29.40 -23.12
CA LEU A 523 -11.09 -28.53 -22.13
C LEU A 523 -10.22 -28.34 -20.89
N LEU A 524 -9.65 -29.43 -20.36
CA LEU A 524 -8.96 -29.41 -19.07
C LEU A 524 -7.42 -29.41 -19.20
N VAL A 525 -6.88 -29.72 -20.39
CA VAL A 525 -5.42 -29.77 -20.58
C VAL A 525 -4.95 -28.75 -21.61
N ILE A 526 -5.42 -28.83 -22.86
CA ILE A 526 -4.87 -28.00 -23.95
C ILE A 526 -5.29 -26.52 -23.77
N GLY A 527 -6.56 -26.26 -23.47
CA GLY A 527 -7.08 -24.91 -23.32
C GLY A 527 -6.43 -24.18 -22.13
N PRO A 528 -6.48 -24.74 -20.92
CA PRO A 528 -5.81 -24.17 -19.74
C PRO A 528 -4.30 -24.11 -19.89
N GLY A 529 -3.67 -25.10 -20.53
CA GLY A 529 -2.23 -25.07 -20.83
C GLY A 529 -1.81 -23.86 -21.67
N LEU A 530 -2.58 -23.51 -22.71
CA LEU A 530 -2.34 -22.30 -23.50
C LEU A 530 -2.57 -21.02 -22.71
N LEU A 531 -3.59 -20.99 -21.83
CA LEU A 531 -3.82 -19.86 -20.92
C LEU A 531 -2.67 -19.73 -19.92
N PHE A 532 -2.20 -20.84 -19.38
CA PHE A 532 -1.04 -20.85 -18.46
C PHE A 532 0.23 -20.38 -19.18
N ALA A 533 0.49 -20.84 -20.40
CA ALA A 533 1.63 -20.37 -21.19
C ALA A 533 1.56 -18.85 -21.47
N ALA A 534 0.38 -18.34 -21.75
CA ALA A 534 0.16 -16.89 -21.91
C ALA A 534 0.41 -16.14 -20.57
N ALA A 535 -0.09 -16.67 -19.47
CA ALA A 535 0.14 -16.10 -18.13
C ALA A 535 1.63 -16.15 -17.73
N TRP A 536 2.32 -17.26 -18.06
CA TRP A 536 3.76 -17.40 -17.85
C TRP A 536 4.56 -16.39 -18.67
N ALA A 537 4.21 -16.19 -19.94
CA ALA A 537 4.83 -15.15 -20.77
C ALA A 537 4.62 -13.74 -20.19
N MET A 538 3.46 -13.46 -19.62
CA MET A 538 3.19 -12.19 -18.94
C MET A 538 4.10 -11.94 -17.72
N ARG A 539 4.59 -13.00 -17.08
CA ARG A 539 5.53 -12.91 -15.96
C ARG A 539 6.85 -12.22 -16.34
N TYR A 540 7.29 -12.34 -17.57
CA TYR A 540 8.48 -11.62 -18.07
C TYR A 540 8.26 -10.11 -18.21
N LEU A 541 7.01 -9.67 -18.34
CA LEU A 541 6.67 -8.24 -18.41
C LEU A 541 6.53 -7.63 -17.01
N SER A 542 5.88 -8.34 -16.10
CA SER A 542 5.73 -7.95 -14.70
C SER A 542 5.44 -9.19 -13.85
N SER A 543 6.28 -9.48 -12.86
CA SER A 543 6.12 -10.65 -11.99
C SER A 543 4.79 -10.64 -11.23
N ALA A 544 4.40 -9.51 -10.65
CA ALA A 544 3.15 -9.37 -9.90
C ALA A 544 1.91 -9.61 -10.79
N ILE A 545 1.93 -9.07 -12.01
CA ILE A 545 0.83 -9.24 -12.97
C ILE A 545 0.79 -10.68 -13.48
N GLY A 546 1.94 -11.27 -13.77
CA GLY A 546 2.04 -12.66 -14.22
C GLY A 546 1.49 -13.65 -13.20
N TRP A 547 1.80 -13.49 -11.91
CA TRP A 547 1.23 -14.30 -10.85
C TRP A 547 -0.29 -14.12 -10.71
N GLY A 548 -0.79 -12.89 -10.83
CA GLY A 548 -2.23 -12.62 -10.85
C GLY A 548 -2.95 -13.37 -11.99
N PHE A 549 -2.34 -13.45 -13.18
CA PHE A 549 -2.88 -14.24 -14.30
C PHE A 549 -2.80 -15.74 -14.06
N ILE A 550 -1.76 -16.25 -13.43
CA ILE A 550 -1.66 -17.68 -13.06
C ILE A 550 -2.80 -18.04 -12.11
N VAL A 551 -3.08 -17.23 -11.09
CA VAL A 551 -4.23 -17.42 -10.20
C VAL A 551 -5.55 -17.40 -10.99
N ALA A 552 -5.73 -16.46 -11.92
CA ALA A 552 -6.92 -16.41 -12.76
C ALA A 552 -7.10 -17.66 -13.65
N VAL A 553 -5.99 -18.24 -14.13
CA VAL A 553 -6.02 -19.53 -14.87
C VAL A 553 -6.49 -20.67 -13.99
N VAL A 554 -5.99 -20.75 -12.74
CA VAL A 554 -6.41 -21.77 -11.76
C VAL A 554 -7.91 -21.65 -11.46
N VAL A 555 -8.40 -20.43 -11.23
CA VAL A 555 -9.84 -20.20 -11.04
C VAL A 555 -10.66 -20.61 -12.27
N THR A 556 -10.14 -20.34 -13.47
CA THR A 556 -10.79 -20.73 -14.74
C THR A 556 -10.88 -22.25 -14.86
N GLU A 557 -9.85 -22.96 -14.45
CA GLU A 557 -9.82 -24.44 -14.42
C GLU A 557 -10.94 -25.00 -13.51
N VAL A 558 -11.04 -24.47 -12.29
CA VAL A 558 -12.10 -24.87 -11.35
C VAL A 558 -13.48 -24.63 -11.96
N VAL A 559 -13.70 -23.46 -12.62
CA VAL A 559 -14.96 -23.13 -13.30
C VAL A 559 -15.24 -24.11 -14.46
N LEU A 560 -14.22 -24.52 -15.20
CA LEU A 560 -14.36 -25.51 -16.28
C LEU A 560 -14.75 -26.89 -15.74
N VAL A 561 -14.14 -27.34 -14.66
CA VAL A 561 -14.50 -28.59 -13.98
C VAL A 561 -15.95 -28.56 -13.50
N VAL A 562 -16.35 -27.50 -12.80
CA VAL A 562 -17.76 -27.30 -12.38
C VAL A 562 -18.71 -27.30 -13.57
N TRP A 563 -18.33 -26.67 -14.70
CA TRP A 563 -19.11 -26.63 -15.90
C TRP A 563 -19.28 -28.04 -16.55
N VAL A 564 -18.21 -28.85 -16.52
CA VAL A 564 -18.26 -30.25 -16.97
C VAL A 564 -19.29 -31.03 -16.14
N VAL A 565 -19.19 -30.94 -14.81
CA VAL A 565 -20.12 -31.61 -13.88
C VAL A 565 -21.56 -31.14 -14.11
N LEU A 566 -21.80 -29.85 -14.23
CA LEU A 566 -23.14 -29.30 -14.51
C LEU A 566 -23.65 -29.72 -15.89
N SER A 567 -22.77 -29.93 -16.87
CA SER A 567 -23.16 -30.41 -18.21
C SER A 567 -23.65 -31.86 -18.17
N VAL A 568 -22.97 -32.70 -17.35
CA VAL A 568 -23.42 -34.08 -17.09
C VAL A 568 -24.76 -34.10 -16.38
N ILE A 569 -24.93 -33.29 -15.31
CA ILE A 569 -26.20 -33.19 -14.58
C ILE A 569 -27.34 -32.74 -15.49
N ARG A 570 -27.09 -31.79 -16.40
CA ARG A 570 -28.08 -31.29 -17.36
C ARG A 570 -28.51 -32.35 -18.38
N ARG A 571 -27.59 -33.26 -18.75
CA ARG A 571 -27.93 -34.38 -19.59
C ARG A 571 -28.90 -35.32 -18.90
N LEU A 572 -28.63 -35.65 -17.62
CA LEU A 572 -29.52 -36.48 -16.83
C LEU A 572 -30.93 -35.90 -16.69
N ARG A 573 -31.08 -34.57 -16.88
CA ARG A 573 -32.34 -33.86 -16.88
C ARG A 573 -32.98 -33.66 -18.28
N GLY A 574 -32.50 -34.34 -19.32
CA GLY A 574 -33.15 -34.42 -20.64
C GLY A 574 -33.10 -33.18 -21.57
N ARG A 575 -32.12 -32.26 -21.38
CA ARG A 575 -31.97 -31.04 -22.20
C ARG A 575 -31.11 -31.27 -23.45
N GLY A 576 -31.60 -30.82 -24.62
CA GLY A 576 -31.00 -31.03 -25.93
C GLY A 576 -29.74 -30.23 -26.26
N PHE A 577 -29.08 -30.60 -27.37
CA PHE A 577 -27.76 -30.09 -27.85
C PHE A 577 -27.93 -29.30 -29.15
N ALA A 578 -27.20 -28.20 -29.27
CA ALA A 578 -27.08 -27.42 -30.50
C ALA A 578 -25.86 -27.89 -31.33
N SER A 579 -26.07 -28.19 -32.59
CA SER A 579 -25.15 -28.91 -33.47
C SER A 579 -24.02 -28.09 -34.11
N ASP A 580 -24.02 -26.77 -34.01
CA ASP A 580 -23.10 -25.90 -34.76
C ASP A 580 -21.69 -25.92 -34.23
N LEU A 581 -20.71 -26.20 -35.09
CA LEU A 581 -19.29 -26.16 -34.79
C LEU A 581 -18.83 -24.72 -34.48
N PRO A 582 -18.12 -24.44 -33.40
CA PRO A 582 -17.58 -23.12 -33.14
C PRO A 582 -16.51 -22.76 -34.17
N GLY A 583 -16.78 -21.81 -35.05
CA GLY A 583 -15.84 -21.33 -36.07
C GLY A 583 -15.11 -20.07 -35.68
N VAL A 584 -13.85 -19.93 -36.14
CA VAL A 584 -13.11 -18.65 -36.12
C VAL A 584 -13.35 -17.94 -37.43
N ARG A 585 -14.43 -17.18 -37.55
CA ARG A 585 -14.69 -16.35 -38.75
C ARG A 585 -14.44 -14.88 -38.42
N PHE A 586 -13.66 -14.24 -39.26
CA PHE A 586 -13.52 -12.78 -39.33
C PHE A 586 -14.80 -12.22 -39.99
N ASP A 587 -15.49 -11.30 -39.31
CA ASP A 587 -16.68 -10.65 -39.84
C ASP A 587 -16.46 -9.14 -39.89
N PRO A 588 -16.19 -8.59 -41.10
CA PRO A 588 -15.94 -7.14 -41.24
C PRO A 588 -17.16 -6.28 -40.86
N ALA A 589 -18.38 -6.83 -40.96
CA ALA A 589 -19.60 -6.10 -40.62
C ALA A 589 -19.69 -5.84 -39.08
N THR A 590 -19.41 -6.86 -38.28
CA THR A 590 -19.39 -6.68 -36.80
C THR A 590 -18.32 -5.70 -36.35
N ASP A 591 -17.18 -5.68 -37.03
CA ASP A 591 -16.06 -4.76 -36.75
C ASP A 591 -16.44 -3.30 -37.07
N ARG A 592 -17.10 -3.07 -38.22
CA ARG A 592 -17.60 -1.74 -38.59
C ARG A 592 -18.65 -1.25 -37.61
N LEU A 593 -19.66 -2.08 -37.31
CA LEU A 593 -20.75 -1.73 -36.42
C LEU A 593 -20.27 -1.41 -34.99
N SER A 594 -19.32 -2.17 -34.43
CA SER A 594 -18.78 -1.90 -33.08
C SER A 594 -18.05 -0.55 -33.02
N GLY A 595 -17.24 -0.21 -34.01
CA GLY A 595 -16.56 1.07 -34.12
C GLY A 595 -17.52 2.26 -34.34
N GLU A 596 -18.53 2.11 -35.19
CA GLU A 596 -19.56 3.14 -35.44
C GLU A 596 -20.42 3.38 -34.19
N ASN A 597 -20.82 2.34 -33.47
CA ASN A 597 -21.58 2.45 -32.24
C ASN A 597 -20.82 3.25 -31.15
N THR A 598 -19.52 3.01 -31.00
CA THR A 598 -18.67 3.75 -30.10
C THR A 598 -18.62 5.23 -30.47
N ARG A 599 -18.61 5.56 -31.78
CA ARG A 599 -18.53 6.95 -32.26
C ARG A 599 -19.90 7.67 -32.23
N ARG A 600 -21.01 6.97 -32.40
CA ARG A 600 -22.36 7.55 -32.35
C ARG A 600 -22.75 8.04 -30.96
N ASN A 601 -22.25 7.38 -29.91
CA ASN A 601 -22.54 7.73 -28.52
C ASN A 601 -21.26 8.06 -27.71
N PRO A 602 -20.52 9.13 -28.09
CA PRO A 602 -19.19 9.42 -27.50
C PRO A 602 -19.26 9.74 -25.99
N GLY A 603 -20.34 10.35 -25.52
CA GLY A 603 -20.52 10.68 -24.10
C GLY A 603 -20.65 9.43 -23.21
N ARG A 604 -21.34 8.39 -23.68
CA ARG A 604 -21.48 7.12 -22.96
C ARG A 604 -20.15 6.36 -22.92
N THR A 605 -19.51 6.23 -24.09
CA THR A 605 -18.21 5.57 -24.20
C THR A 605 -17.18 6.28 -23.32
N ALA A 606 -17.17 7.61 -23.33
CA ALA A 606 -16.32 8.42 -22.48
C ALA A 606 -16.55 8.19 -20.99
N ALA A 607 -17.80 8.17 -20.54
CA ALA A 607 -18.15 7.92 -19.15
C ALA A 607 -17.73 6.53 -18.66
N THR A 608 -17.84 5.51 -19.54
CA THR A 608 -17.39 4.15 -19.23
C THR A 608 -15.86 4.07 -19.21
N ALA A 609 -15.19 4.68 -20.19
CA ALA A 609 -13.74 4.72 -20.30
C ALA A 609 -13.10 5.51 -19.16
N ALA A 610 -13.76 6.59 -18.67
CA ALA A 610 -13.25 7.44 -17.60
C ALA A 610 -13.04 6.69 -16.27
N ALA A 611 -13.92 5.75 -15.92
CA ALA A 611 -13.73 4.93 -14.72
C ALA A 611 -12.42 4.12 -14.78
N LEU A 612 -12.18 3.47 -15.93
CA LEU A 612 -10.95 2.70 -16.15
C LEU A 612 -9.73 3.62 -16.29
N MET A 613 -9.89 4.77 -16.93
CA MET A 613 -8.86 5.81 -17.05
C MET A 613 -8.32 6.24 -15.68
N ILE A 614 -9.20 6.53 -14.73
CA ILE A 614 -8.80 6.99 -13.39
C ILE A 614 -7.97 5.91 -12.68
N GLY A 615 -8.47 4.67 -12.65
CA GLY A 615 -7.75 3.55 -12.03
C GLY A 615 -6.38 3.31 -12.67
N LEU A 616 -6.33 3.31 -14.00
CA LEU A 616 -5.10 3.04 -14.75
C LEU A 616 -4.09 4.19 -14.67
N ALA A 617 -4.57 5.45 -14.66
CA ALA A 617 -3.71 6.62 -14.47
C ALA A 617 -3.02 6.59 -13.11
N LEU A 618 -3.72 6.19 -12.06
CA LEU A 618 -3.15 6.11 -10.72
C LEU A 618 -2.12 5.00 -10.61
N VAL A 619 -2.44 3.79 -11.13
CA VAL A 619 -1.47 2.68 -11.18
C VAL A 619 -0.21 3.08 -11.93
N THR A 620 -0.39 3.74 -13.09
CA THR A 620 0.71 4.23 -13.91
C THR A 620 1.53 5.29 -13.18
N PHE A 621 0.89 6.25 -12.55
CA PHE A 621 1.54 7.30 -11.76
C PHE A 621 2.46 6.71 -10.70
N ILE A 622 1.94 5.78 -9.89
CA ILE A 622 2.72 5.14 -8.83
C ILE A 622 3.85 4.29 -9.41
N ALA A 623 3.60 3.51 -10.45
CA ALA A 623 4.62 2.67 -11.07
C ALA A 623 5.78 3.49 -11.67
N VAL A 624 5.49 4.61 -12.32
CA VAL A 624 6.52 5.48 -12.91
C VAL A 624 7.31 6.17 -11.81
N LEU A 625 6.64 6.73 -10.81
CA LEU A 625 7.30 7.41 -9.70
C LEU A 625 8.23 6.46 -8.93
N ALA A 626 7.72 5.30 -8.55
CA ALA A 626 8.48 4.33 -7.79
C ALA A 626 9.66 3.73 -8.59
N ASN A 627 9.47 3.48 -9.90
CA ASN A 627 10.59 3.06 -10.74
C ASN A 627 11.64 4.16 -10.90
N GLY A 628 11.21 5.41 -10.99
CA GLY A 628 12.12 6.57 -10.97
C GLY A 628 12.95 6.62 -9.70
N MET A 629 12.30 6.50 -8.53
CA MET A 629 12.97 6.43 -7.23
C MET A 629 13.97 5.28 -7.15
N LYS A 630 13.55 4.06 -7.50
CA LYS A 630 14.37 2.85 -7.52
C LYS A 630 15.61 3.02 -8.39
N GLN A 631 15.43 3.47 -9.63
CA GLN A 631 16.53 3.63 -10.59
C GLN A 631 17.48 4.77 -10.18
N SER A 632 16.95 5.85 -9.63
CA SER A 632 17.79 6.96 -9.15
C SER A 632 18.65 6.52 -7.97
N ASN A 633 18.07 5.79 -7.02
CA ASN A 633 18.80 5.25 -5.88
C ASN A 633 19.89 4.26 -6.33
N ARG A 634 19.53 3.28 -7.18
CA ARG A 634 20.47 2.31 -7.74
C ARG A 634 21.68 2.99 -8.41
N ARG A 635 21.42 3.91 -9.33
CA ARG A 635 22.49 4.62 -10.05
C ARG A 635 23.36 5.47 -9.14
N ALA A 636 22.77 6.10 -8.12
CA ALA A 636 23.53 6.89 -7.17
C ALA A 636 24.48 6.01 -6.35
N ILE A 637 23.98 4.89 -5.84
CA ILE A 637 24.79 3.92 -5.07
C ILE A 637 25.91 3.35 -5.97
N GLU A 638 25.60 2.93 -7.20
CA GLU A 638 26.58 2.40 -8.15
C GLU A 638 27.73 3.39 -8.45
N ARG A 639 27.44 4.70 -8.47
CA ARG A 639 28.44 5.75 -8.68
C ARG A 639 29.25 6.11 -7.44
N GLN A 640 28.58 6.11 -6.26
CA GLN A 640 29.19 6.61 -5.04
C GLN A 640 29.93 5.53 -4.24
N VAL A 641 29.42 4.30 -4.21
CA VAL A 641 30.06 3.20 -3.47
C VAL A 641 31.13 2.54 -4.36
N LYS A 642 32.40 2.65 -3.94
CA LYS A 642 33.53 2.02 -4.62
C LYS A 642 33.88 0.66 -4.01
N SER A 643 33.52 0.44 -2.76
CA SER A 643 33.89 -0.77 -2.00
C SER A 643 33.42 -2.05 -2.71
N SER A 644 34.21 -3.09 -2.59
CA SER A 644 33.93 -4.44 -3.14
C SER A 644 32.80 -5.11 -2.36
N TYR A 645 32.75 -4.92 -1.06
CA TYR A 645 31.75 -5.46 -0.15
C TYR A 645 31.21 -4.40 0.81
N MET A 646 30.07 -4.71 1.36
CA MET A 646 29.46 -3.97 2.47
C MET A 646 29.14 -4.93 3.60
N LEU A 647 29.52 -4.56 4.81
CA LEU A 647 29.03 -5.18 6.03
C LEU A 647 27.79 -4.41 6.47
N VAL A 648 26.67 -5.10 6.53
CA VAL A 648 25.36 -4.53 6.86
C VAL A 648 24.65 -5.42 7.87
N SER A 649 23.58 -4.92 8.48
CA SER A 649 22.72 -5.76 9.30
C SER A 649 22.05 -6.86 8.44
N ALA A 650 21.93 -8.05 9.00
CA ALA A 650 21.32 -9.18 8.33
C ALA A 650 19.83 -8.97 7.99
N ASN A 651 19.12 -8.10 8.72
CA ASN A 651 17.75 -7.70 8.43
C ASN A 651 17.63 -6.48 7.47
N GLY A 652 18.75 -5.83 7.12
CA GLY A 652 18.81 -4.72 6.19
C GLY A 652 18.46 -3.34 6.75
N PHE A 653 18.00 -3.23 8.00
CA PHE A 653 17.46 -1.98 8.55
C PHE A 653 18.20 -1.49 9.81
N ASP A 654 18.65 -2.42 10.65
CA ASP A 654 19.26 -2.06 11.94
C ASP A 654 20.73 -1.71 11.79
N SER A 655 21.27 -1.11 12.84
CA SER A 655 22.71 -0.91 12.99
C SER A 655 23.38 -2.18 13.49
N ILE A 656 24.67 -2.29 13.25
CA ILE A 656 25.53 -3.41 13.66
C ILE A 656 26.52 -2.97 14.74
N SER A 657 26.99 -3.94 15.52
CA SER A 657 28.05 -3.69 16.49
C SER A 657 29.32 -3.16 15.83
N PRO A 658 29.97 -2.10 16.34
CA PRO A 658 31.30 -1.69 15.89
C PRO A 658 32.33 -2.83 15.91
N SER A 659 32.22 -3.73 16.89
CA SER A 659 33.10 -4.91 17.00
C SER A 659 32.97 -5.87 15.80
N ALA A 660 31.83 -5.92 15.12
CA ALA A 660 31.69 -6.68 13.88
C ALA A 660 32.51 -6.06 12.74
N GLY A 661 32.46 -4.72 12.61
CA GLY A 661 33.30 -3.99 11.65
C GLY A 661 34.80 -4.17 11.95
N ASP A 662 35.19 -4.11 13.22
CA ASP A 662 36.58 -4.30 13.66
C ASP A 662 37.09 -5.74 13.46
N ALA A 663 36.19 -6.73 13.55
CA ALA A 663 36.54 -8.14 13.29
C ALA A 663 36.90 -8.35 11.82
N VAL A 664 36.05 -7.90 10.88
CA VAL A 664 36.34 -8.03 9.45
C VAL A 664 37.46 -7.13 8.97
N ALA A 665 37.67 -5.96 9.58
CA ALA A 665 38.79 -5.07 9.24
C ALA A 665 40.16 -5.70 9.46
N LYS A 666 40.27 -6.68 10.36
CA LYS A 666 41.49 -7.42 10.65
C LYS A 666 41.74 -8.60 9.69
N ALA A 667 40.79 -8.93 8.83
CA ALA A 667 40.93 -10.04 7.90
C ALA A 667 42.05 -9.75 6.89
N PRO A 668 42.95 -10.74 6.59
CA PRO A 668 44.10 -10.52 5.70
C PRO A 668 43.73 -10.12 4.26
N ALA A 669 42.53 -10.48 3.82
CA ALA A 669 41.99 -10.15 2.51
C ALA A 669 41.56 -8.69 2.40
N VAL A 670 41.26 -8.01 3.52
CA VAL A 670 40.78 -6.64 3.53
C VAL A 670 41.92 -5.66 3.32
N ALA A 671 41.79 -4.81 2.35
CA ALA A 671 42.72 -3.72 2.06
C ALA A 671 42.33 -2.45 2.80
N VAL A 672 41.04 -2.11 2.77
CA VAL A 672 40.47 -0.92 3.41
C VAL A 672 39.15 -1.29 4.06
N ALA A 673 38.96 -0.87 5.30
CA ALA A 673 37.69 -0.91 6.00
C ALA A 673 37.33 0.47 6.50
N SER A 674 36.14 0.95 6.23
CA SER A 674 35.65 2.26 6.67
C SER A 674 34.31 2.14 7.37
N ASN A 675 34.29 2.37 8.65
CA ASN A 675 33.08 2.35 9.46
C ASN A 675 32.28 3.66 9.27
N VAL A 676 30.99 3.51 9.07
CA VAL A 676 30.03 4.61 9.00
C VAL A 676 29.06 4.49 10.16
N ARG A 677 29.04 5.46 11.06
CA ARG A 677 28.16 5.51 12.23
C ARG A 677 27.02 6.48 11.99
N SER A 678 25.90 6.23 12.62
CA SER A 678 24.71 7.08 12.49
C SER A 678 24.14 7.43 13.88
N GLY A 679 23.67 8.65 13.98
CA GLY A 679 22.97 9.19 15.13
C GLY A 679 22.04 10.33 14.69
N VAL A 680 21.31 10.88 15.64
CA VAL A 680 20.39 12.00 15.39
C VAL A 680 20.82 13.22 16.17
N GLY A 681 20.75 14.39 15.55
CA GLY A 681 21.07 15.65 16.20
C GLY A 681 20.28 16.81 15.62
N LYS A 682 20.23 17.93 16.34
CA LYS A 682 19.57 19.14 15.85
C LYS A 682 20.65 20.09 15.29
N ALA A 683 20.78 20.08 13.96
CA ALA A 683 21.73 20.91 13.23
C ALA A 683 21.05 22.17 12.68
N SER A 684 21.61 23.34 12.94
CA SER A 684 21.05 24.65 12.52
C SER A 684 19.54 24.77 12.79
N GLY A 685 19.10 24.33 13.98
CA GLY A 685 17.68 24.40 14.38
C GLY A 685 16.75 23.33 13.80
N SER A 686 17.20 22.47 12.87
CA SER A 686 16.43 21.33 12.35
C SER A 686 17.05 20.00 12.72
N VAL A 687 16.22 19.01 12.98
CA VAL A 687 16.67 17.65 13.33
C VAL A 687 17.12 16.96 12.07
N GLN A 688 18.30 16.34 12.12
CA GLN A 688 18.97 15.72 10.99
C GLN A 688 19.66 14.43 11.42
N GLN A 689 19.90 13.55 10.47
CA GLN A 689 20.80 12.42 10.65
C GLN A 689 22.24 12.92 10.67
N ILE A 690 22.97 12.57 11.71
CA ILE A 690 24.39 12.90 11.88
C ILE A 690 25.19 11.63 11.65
N THR A 691 26.19 11.73 10.79
CA THR A 691 27.03 10.58 10.43
C THR A 691 28.46 10.77 10.92
N GLY A 692 29.02 9.74 11.54
CA GLY A 692 30.44 9.65 11.86
C GLY A 692 31.19 8.91 10.76
N LEU A 693 32.17 9.56 10.13
CA LEU A 693 33.00 9.03 9.06
C LEU A 693 34.47 8.95 9.49
N ASP A 694 35.15 7.87 9.11
CA ASP A 694 36.60 7.81 9.27
C ASP A 694 37.28 8.65 8.17
N PRO A 695 37.88 9.79 8.52
CA PRO A 695 38.48 10.69 7.54
C PRO A 695 39.58 10.05 6.68
N LYS A 696 40.31 9.06 7.23
CA LYS A 696 41.46 8.45 6.58
C LYS A 696 41.07 7.39 5.51
N THR A 697 39.89 6.81 5.63
CA THR A 697 39.53 5.63 4.84
C THR A 697 38.32 5.85 3.93
N ILE A 698 37.40 6.75 4.31
CA ILE A 698 36.11 6.89 3.60
C ILE A 698 36.27 7.33 2.14
N SER A 699 37.19 8.22 1.81
CA SER A 699 37.42 8.70 0.44
C SER A 699 37.94 7.61 -0.50
N GLN A 700 38.53 6.53 0.05
CA GLN A 700 39.03 5.39 -0.70
C GLN A 700 37.89 4.46 -1.16
N VAL A 701 36.82 4.34 -0.37
CA VAL A 701 35.70 3.39 -0.55
C VAL A 701 34.40 4.06 -0.97
N TYR A 702 34.32 5.40 -0.86
CA TYR A 702 33.17 6.19 -1.23
C TYR A 702 33.59 7.36 -2.12
N ASN A 703 32.82 7.63 -3.17
CA ASN A 703 33.06 8.72 -4.12
C ASN A 703 32.09 9.86 -3.84
N PHE A 704 32.62 10.96 -3.29
CA PHE A 704 31.81 12.15 -3.04
C PHE A 704 31.59 12.94 -4.33
N GLU A 705 30.35 13.21 -4.68
CA GLU A 705 29.99 14.16 -5.74
C GLU A 705 30.02 15.58 -5.14
N TRP A 706 31.18 16.21 -5.11
CA TRP A 706 31.34 17.53 -4.52
C TRP A 706 30.60 18.62 -5.30
N LYS A 707 29.85 19.46 -4.58
CA LYS A 707 29.36 20.76 -5.08
C LYS A 707 30.39 21.84 -4.80
N ASP A 708 30.97 21.82 -3.59
CA ASP A 708 31.98 22.72 -3.11
C ASP A 708 32.87 21.97 -2.12
N GLY A 709 34.17 22.02 -2.31
CA GLY A 709 35.15 21.20 -1.57
C GLY A 709 35.74 20.08 -2.42
N THR A 710 36.59 19.26 -1.80
CA THR A 710 37.29 18.15 -2.44
C THR A 710 37.48 17.00 -1.44
N ASN A 711 38.04 15.86 -1.85
CA ASN A 711 38.36 14.77 -0.94
C ASN A 711 39.30 15.21 0.21
N THR A 712 40.19 16.21 -0.02
CA THR A 712 41.04 16.75 1.07
C THR A 712 40.21 17.41 2.17
N SER A 713 38.99 17.88 1.87
CA SER A 713 38.09 18.44 2.87
C SER A 713 37.63 17.39 3.88
N ILE A 714 37.55 16.13 3.49
CA ILE A 714 37.18 15.05 4.42
C ILE A 714 38.41 14.35 5.00
N ASP A 715 39.46 14.16 4.21
CA ASP A 715 40.70 13.49 4.66
C ASP A 715 41.34 14.21 5.87
N ASN A 716 41.13 15.52 5.95
CA ASN A 716 41.61 16.39 7.03
C ASN A 716 40.49 16.83 8.00
N LEU A 717 39.34 16.16 8.06
CA LEU A 717 38.20 16.58 8.86
C LEU A 717 38.50 16.48 10.38
N GLY A 718 38.67 17.63 11.02
CA GLY A 718 38.98 17.77 12.44
C GLY A 718 37.72 17.67 13.33
N PRO A 719 37.93 17.81 14.65
CA PRO A 719 36.83 18.04 15.59
C PRO A 719 36.21 19.42 15.30
N TYR A 720 34.92 19.56 15.51
CA TYR A 720 34.14 20.78 15.21
C TYR A 720 34.04 21.15 13.70
N GLU A 721 34.38 20.25 12.82
CA GLU A 721 34.25 20.42 11.37
C GLU A 721 33.25 19.41 10.79
N ALA A 722 32.56 19.77 9.74
CA ALA A 722 31.56 18.93 9.09
C ALA A 722 31.59 19.08 7.57
N ILE A 723 31.26 18.00 6.88
CA ILE A 723 30.76 18.07 5.50
C ILE A 723 29.25 17.90 5.51
N ILE A 724 28.55 18.61 4.62
CA ILE A 724 27.10 18.65 4.61
C ILE A 724 26.57 18.33 3.21
N ASP A 725 25.34 17.79 3.17
CA ASP A 725 24.69 17.55 1.89
C ASP A 725 24.18 18.86 1.27
N LYS A 726 24.03 18.85 -0.06
CA LYS A 726 23.58 20.02 -0.82
C LYS A 726 22.18 20.48 -0.41
N ALA A 727 21.26 19.54 -0.12
CA ALA A 727 19.88 19.90 0.19
C ALA A 727 19.80 20.61 1.57
N PHE A 728 20.61 20.17 2.53
CA PHE A 728 20.73 20.82 3.83
C PHE A 728 21.43 22.19 3.68
N ALA A 729 22.51 22.26 2.89
CA ALA A 729 23.22 23.51 2.62
C ALA A 729 22.30 24.57 2.00
N ASP A 730 21.56 24.22 0.94
CA ASP A 730 20.63 25.13 0.25
C ASP A 730 19.46 25.56 1.17
N LYS A 731 18.94 24.66 2.00
CA LYS A 731 17.84 24.93 2.95
C LYS A 731 18.24 25.89 4.07
N LYS A 732 19.49 25.86 4.48
CA LYS A 732 20.02 26.62 5.63
C LYS A 732 20.92 27.79 5.20
N ASP A 733 21.07 28.00 3.91
CA ASP A 733 21.94 29.03 3.35
C ASP A 733 23.40 28.92 3.88
N LEU A 734 23.93 27.67 3.87
CA LEU A 734 25.28 27.35 4.32
C LEU A 734 26.21 27.10 3.14
N SER A 735 27.42 27.60 3.25
CA SER A 735 28.53 27.41 2.30
C SER A 735 29.77 26.92 3.04
N VAL A 736 30.81 26.54 2.31
CA VAL A 736 32.14 26.25 2.91
C VAL A 736 32.62 27.43 3.71
N GLY A 737 33.09 27.18 4.94
CA GLY A 737 33.48 28.20 5.91
C GLY A 737 32.36 28.72 6.82
N SER A 738 31.07 28.45 6.49
CA SER A 738 29.94 28.81 7.36
C SER A 738 29.97 28.04 8.67
N ARG A 739 29.52 28.66 9.76
CA ARG A 739 29.37 28.02 11.06
C ARG A 739 27.90 27.78 11.41
N PHE A 740 27.64 26.63 12.01
CA PHE A 740 26.31 26.27 12.49
C PHE A 740 26.38 25.47 13.81
N SER A 741 25.27 25.38 14.51
CA SER A 741 25.19 24.65 15.79
C SER A 741 24.70 23.24 15.59
N LEU A 742 25.32 22.28 16.26
CA LEU A 742 24.85 20.90 16.43
C LEU A 742 24.50 20.65 17.90
N GLN A 743 23.23 20.36 18.17
CA GLN A 743 22.77 19.89 19.48
C GLN A 743 22.64 18.37 19.46
N THR A 744 23.30 17.70 20.41
CA THR A 744 23.26 16.24 20.57
C THR A 744 22.02 15.77 21.35
N PRO A 745 21.72 14.46 21.39
CA PRO A 745 20.69 13.90 22.27
C PRO A 745 20.92 14.16 23.77
N LYS A 746 22.16 14.40 24.19
CA LYS A 746 22.50 14.82 25.56
C LYS A 746 22.11 16.26 25.90
N GLY A 747 21.66 17.04 24.89
CA GLY A 747 21.33 18.45 25.04
C GLY A 747 22.54 19.39 24.91
N GLU A 748 23.76 18.86 24.74
CA GLU A 748 24.97 19.63 24.52
C GLU A 748 24.99 20.24 23.13
N THR A 749 25.48 21.47 22.99
CA THR A 749 25.52 22.17 21.70
C THR A 749 26.96 22.51 21.34
N PHE A 750 27.33 22.17 20.11
CA PHE A 750 28.67 22.36 19.56
C PHE A 750 28.63 23.24 18.31
N PRO A 751 29.53 24.21 18.13
CA PRO A 751 29.69 24.92 16.88
C PRO A 751 30.43 24.03 15.88
N LEU A 752 29.92 23.92 14.64
CA LEU A 752 30.56 23.19 13.54
C LEU A 752 30.85 24.14 12.40
N GLU A 753 32.00 23.97 11.74
CA GLU A 753 32.39 24.69 10.52
C GLU A 753 32.23 23.78 9.29
N VAL A 754 31.60 24.28 8.22
CA VAL A 754 31.44 23.54 6.97
C VAL A 754 32.74 23.49 6.19
N LYS A 755 33.27 22.29 5.92
CA LYS A 755 34.51 22.08 5.12
C LYS A 755 34.22 21.61 3.71
N GLY A 756 33.02 21.16 3.42
CA GLY A 756 32.61 20.73 2.09
C GLY A 756 31.11 20.51 1.96
N VAL A 757 30.62 20.67 0.75
CA VAL A 757 29.22 20.43 0.39
C VAL A 757 29.20 19.40 -0.74
N TYR A 758 28.50 18.28 -0.53
CA TYR A 758 28.40 17.18 -1.48
C TYR A 758 26.94 16.88 -1.83
N LYS A 759 26.70 16.12 -2.91
CA LYS A 759 25.38 15.63 -3.29
C LYS A 759 25.20 14.23 -2.74
N ALA A 760 24.23 14.06 -1.84
CA ALA A 760 23.85 12.75 -1.33
C ALA A 760 23.02 11.97 -2.38
N PRO A 761 22.96 10.60 -2.31
CA PRO A 761 22.02 9.83 -3.09
C PRO A 761 20.57 10.23 -2.78
N PRO A 762 19.66 10.16 -3.78
CA PRO A 762 18.26 10.46 -3.53
C PRO A 762 17.62 9.39 -2.63
N PHE A 763 16.69 9.79 -1.77
CA PHE A 763 15.84 8.96 -0.89
C PHE A 763 16.52 8.15 0.20
N TYR A 764 17.70 7.65 -0.02
CA TYR A 764 18.47 6.89 0.96
C TYR A 764 19.87 7.48 1.04
N PRO A 765 20.03 8.60 1.76
CA PRO A 765 21.35 9.15 1.96
C PRO A 765 22.17 8.13 2.76
N LEU A 766 23.16 7.50 2.13
CA LEU A 766 24.10 6.58 2.77
C LEU A 766 24.88 7.24 3.91
N LEU A 767 25.05 8.53 3.77
CA LEU A 767 25.77 9.36 4.70
C LEU A 767 24.87 10.54 5.10
N GLY A 768 24.02 10.53 6.01
CA GLY A 768 23.13 11.59 6.48
C GLY A 768 23.37 13.03 5.98
N GLU A 769 22.60 13.98 6.41
CA GLU A 769 22.70 15.37 5.96
C GLU A 769 23.94 16.10 6.47
N VAL A 770 24.45 15.66 7.63
CA VAL A 770 25.62 16.24 8.28
C VAL A 770 26.56 15.11 8.68
N SER A 771 27.79 15.17 8.18
CA SER A 771 28.83 14.19 8.49
C SER A 771 29.99 14.85 9.23
N ILE A 772 30.44 14.24 10.30
CA ILE A 772 31.54 14.66 11.18
C ILE A 772 32.59 13.54 11.28
N SER A 773 33.78 13.87 11.79
CA SER A 773 34.82 12.85 11.98
C SER A 773 34.38 11.78 12.97
N LEU A 774 34.72 10.52 12.72
CA LEU A 774 34.36 9.35 13.53
C LEU A 774 34.83 9.51 14.98
N PRO A 775 36.09 9.96 15.28
CA PRO A 775 36.54 10.17 16.66
C PRO A 775 35.75 11.26 17.40
N PHE A 776 35.24 12.27 16.66
CA PHE A 776 34.39 13.29 17.26
C PHE A 776 32.99 12.77 17.49
N PHE A 777 32.43 12.00 16.58
CA PHE A 777 31.12 11.33 16.72
C PHE A 777 31.11 10.45 17.99
N ASP A 778 32.15 9.63 18.19
CA ASP A 778 32.26 8.72 19.33
C ASP A 778 32.30 9.42 20.68
N ARG A 779 32.75 10.66 20.73
CA ARG A 779 32.70 11.48 21.96
C ARG A 779 31.32 12.07 22.24
N LEU A 780 30.53 12.33 21.14
CA LEU A 780 29.23 12.98 21.26
C LEU A 780 28.11 12.02 21.59
N TYR A 781 28.18 10.81 21.03
CA TYR A 781 27.11 9.82 21.12
C TYR A 781 27.47 8.71 22.10
N GLU A 782 26.51 8.32 22.92
CA GLU A 782 26.63 7.13 23.76
C GLU A 782 26.43 5.89 22.90
N ARG A 783 27.31 4.89 23.04
CA ARG A 783 27.19 3.60 22.36
C ARG A 783 26.96 3.74 20.82
N PRO A 784 27.90 4.39 20.15
CA PRO A 784 27.83 4.57 18.72
C PRO A 784 27.82 3.22 18.01
N GLN A 785 26.98 3.06 17.00
CA GLN A 785 26.81 1.83 16.21
C GLN A 785 27.16 2.09 14.76
N ASN A 786 27.65 1.07 14.07
CA ASN A 786 27.88 1.15 12.64
C ASN A 786 26.56 0.97 11.90
N LEU A 787 26.23 1.89 11.01
CA LEU A 787 25.16 1.72 10.05
C LEU A 787 25.61 0.77 8.93
N TYR A 788 26.85 0.99 8.45
CA TYR A 788 27.57 0.14 7.51
C TYR A 788 29.05 0.09 7.86
N THR A 789 29.76 -0.92 7.33
CA THR A 789 31.19 -0.87 7.13
C THR A 789 31.49 -1.14 5.66
N PHE A 790 32.06 -0.19 4.96
CA PHE A 790 32.55 -0.37 3.62
C PHE A 790 33.86 -1.15 3.64
N LEU A 791 33.95 -2.20 2.81
CA LEU A 791 35.11 -3.07 2.74
C LEU A 791 35.65 -3.14 1.32
N ASP A 792 36.90 -2.78 1.16
CA ASP A 792 37.61 -3.07 -0.08
C ASP A 792 38.62 -4.19 0.14
N VAL A 793 38.72 -5.13 -0.80
CA VAL A 793 39.52 -6.33 -0.65
C VAL A 793 40.58 -6.45 -1.75
N LYS A 794 41.70 -7.06 -1.39
CA LYS A 794 42.79 -7.36 -2.33
C LYS A 794 42.30 -8.37 -3.36
N GLY A 795 42.41 -8.04 -4.64
CA GLY A 795 42.02 -8.96 -5.73
C GLY A 795 40.52 -8.93 -6.10
N GLY A 796 39.72 -8.04 -5.49
CA GLY A 796 38.29 -7.87 -5.81
C GLY A 796 37.39 -8.92 -5.15
N ALA A 797 36.07 -8.80 -5.45
CA ALA A 797 35.07 -9.67 -4.86
C ALA A 797 35.15 -11.11 -5.42
N SER A 798 35.15 -12.10 -4.53
CA SER A 798 35.08 -13.53 -4.87
C SER A 798 34.32 -14.32 -3.81
N ASP A 799 33.72 -15.46 -4.17
CA ASP A 799 32.98 -16.31 -3.24
C ASP A 799 33.87 -16.81 -2.09
N SER A 800 35.16 -17.09 -2.36
CA SER A 800 36.13 -17.53 -1.35
C SER A 800 36.42 -16.43 -0.33
N THR A 801 36.55 -15.17 -0.77
CA THR A 801 36.76 -14.02 0.08
C THR A 801 35.51 -13.76 0.93
N GLN A 802 34.33 -13.82 0.33
CA GLN A 802 33.07 -13.67 1.06
C GLN A 802 32.94 -14.72 2.17
N ALA A 803 33.15 -16.00 1.83
CA ALA A 803 33.10 -17.08 2.80
C ALA A 803 34.17 -16.95 3.94
N GLY A 804 35.32 -16.31 3.65
CA GLY A 804 36.33 -15.95 4.63
C GLY A 804 35.79 -14.91 5.62
N LEU A 805 35.30 -13.79 5.12
CA LEU A 805 34.74 -12.70 5.92
C LEU A 805 33.52 -13.15 6.74
N GLU A 806 32.66 -14.03 6.19
CA GLU A 806 31.51 -14.60 6.92
C GLU A 806 31.98 -15.49 8.09
N ARG A 807 33.09 -16.18 7.97
CA ARG A 807 33.69 -16.94 9.10
C ARG A 807 34.20 -16.02 10.20
N ASP A 808 34.80 -14.88 9.85
CA ASP A 808 35.25 -13.87 10.83
C ASP A 808 34.07 -13.23 11.57
N LEU A 809 32.86 -13.27 10.97
CA LEU A 809 31.59 -12.83 11.57
C LEU A 809 30.85 -13.92 12.36
N ALA A 810 31.40 -15.10 12.56
CA ALA A 810 30.71 -16.19 13.25
C ALA A 810 30.16 -15.79 14.65
N ASN A 811 30.81 -14.84 15.32
CA ASN A 811 30.36 -14.28 16.60
C ASN A 811 29.36 -13.12 16.47
N PHE A 812 29.07 -12.67 15.26
CA PHE A 812 28.16 -11.55 14.94
C PHE A 812 27.15 -11.96 13.86
N PRO A 813 26.27 -12.92 14.14
CA PRO A 813 25.34 -13.45 13.15
C PRO A 813 24.28 -12.43 12.71
N ASP A 814 24.13 -11.33 13.42
CA ASP A 814 23.30 -10.17 13.10
C ASP A 814 23.90 -9.27 12.01
N ALA A 815 25.18 -9.49 11.68
CA ALA A 815 25.87 -8.80 10.59
C ALA A 815 26.08 -9.77 9.41
N LYS A 816 26.04 -9.27 8.20
CA LYS A 816 26.31 -10.04 6.95
C LYS A 816 27.21 -9.23 6.02
N VAL A 817 28.06 -9.94 5.28
CA VAL A 817 28.87 -9.37 4.21
C VAL A 817 28.15 -9.60 2.90
N GLU A 818 27.88 -8.54 2.16
CA GLU A 818 27.29 -8.58 0.83
C GLU A 818 28.21 -7.91 -0.17
N THR A 819 28.30 -8.47 -1.38
CA THR A 819 28.90 -7.72 -2.49
C THR A 819 28.08 -6.46 -2.75
N ARG A 820 28.70 -5.39 -3.26
CA ARG A 820 27.99 -4.16 -3.64
C ARG A 820 26.77 -4.44 -4.51
N GLY A 821 26.88 -5.36 -5.48
CA GLY A 821 25.76 -5.73 -6.35
C GLY A 821 24.62 -6.42 -5.61
N ALA A 822 24.95 -7.41 -4.76
CA ALA A 822 23.96 -8.13 -3.96
C ALA A 822 23.21 -7.19 -3.00
N TRP A 823 23.93 -6.25 -2.39
CA TRP A 823 23.30 -5.25 -1.51
C TRP A 823 22.34 -4.32 -2.27
N ILE A 824 22.73 -3.83 -3.46
CA ILE A 824 21.85 -3.02 -4.31
C ILE A 824 20.60 -3.82 -4.71
N ASP A 825 20.75 -5.10 -5.08
CA ASP A 825 19.63 -5.96 -5.45
C ASP A 825 18.71 -6.27 -4.25
N ALA A 826 19.26 -6.34 -3.03
CA ALA A 826 18.47 -6.47 -1.80
C ALA A 826 17.61 -5.22 -1.56
N GLN A 827 18.19 -4.02 -1.66
CA GLN A 827 17.46 -2.75 -1.57
C GLN A 827 16.36 -2.66 -2.64
N ASP A 828 16.66 -3.06 -3.87
CA ASP A 828 15.69 -3.09 -4.97
C ASP A 828 14.50 -4.01 -4.67
N LYS A 829 14.74 -5.14 -4.00
CA LYS A 829 13.72 -6.11 -3.60
C LYS A 829 12.77 -5.53 -2.54
N ASP A 830 13.28 -4.76 -1.60
CA ASP A 830 12.45 -4.10 -0.58
C ASP A 830 11.52 -3.06 -1.23
N PHE A 831 12.02 -2.28 -2.20
CA PHE A 831 11.17 -1.43 -3.04
C PHE A 831 10.09 -2.23 -3.79
N ASP A 832 10.44 -3.39 -4.35
CA ASP A 832 9.49 -4.24 -5.07
C ASP A 832 8.41 -4.82 -4.14
N ASN A 833 8.74 -5.18 -2.91
CA ASN A 833 7.79 -5.63 -1.89
C ASN A 833 6.80 -4.52 -1.51
N PHE A 834 7.31 -3.29 -1.30
CA PHE A 834 6.46 -2.13 -1.05
C PHE A 834 5.53 -1.84 -2.25
N LEU A 835 6.05 -1.93 -3.47
CA LEU A 835 5.26 -1.79 -4.69
C LEU A 835 4.17 -2.86 -4.83
N LEU A 836 4.45 -4.09 -4.42
CA LEU A 836 3.46 -5.16 -4.42
C LEU A 836 2.25 -4.81 -3.56
N LEU A 837 2.49 -4.27 -2.35
CA LEU A 837 1.42 -3.77 -1.48
C LEU A 837 0.59 -2.70 -2.18
N LEU A 838 1.25 -1.72 -2.80
CA LEU A 838 0.58 -0.66 -3.57
C LEU A 838 -0.28 -1.23 -4.71
N TYR A 839 0.25 -2.19 -5.46
CA TYR A 839 -0.48 -2.81 -6.56
C TYR A 839 -1.70 -3.60 -6.09
N VAL A 840 -1.63 -4.26 -4.93
CA VAL A 840 -2.79 -4.96 -4.33
C VAL A 840 -3.90 -3.95 -3.98
N LEU A 841 -3.56 -2.84 -3.35
CA LEU A 841 -4.54 -1.79 -3.03
C LEU A 841 -5.13 -1.14 -4.29
N LEU A 842 -4.31 -0.90 -5.31
CA LEU A 842 -4.74 -0.35 -6.59
C LEU A 842 -5.60 -1.34 -7.39
N ALA A 843 -5.33 -2.64 -7.28
CA ALA A 843 -6.14 -3.66 -7.94
C ALA A 843 -7.60 -3.60 -7.47
N LEU A 844 -7.85 -3.26 -6.21
CA LEU A 844 -9.21 -3.05 -5.70
C LEU A 844 -9.89 -1.87 -6.40
N ALA A 845 -9.20 -0.75 -6.64
CA ALA A 845 -9.74 0.38 -7.39
C ALA A 845 -10.03 0.02 -8.85
N VAL A 846 -9.18 -0.80 -9.47
CA VAL A 846 -9.40 -1.33 -10.83
C VAL A 846 -10.61 -2.27 -10.87
N ILE A 847 -10.82 -3.10 -9.84
CA ILE A 847 -12.00 -3.96 -9.72
C ILE A 847 -13.28 -3.11 -9.64
N VAL A 848 -13.29 -2.04 -8.86
CA VAL A 848 -14.42 -1.09 -8.80
C VAL A 848 -14.70 -0.49 -10.18
N SER A 849 -13.66 -0.10 -10.91
CA SER A 849 -13.76 0.44 -12.27
C SER A 849 -14.33 -0.61 -13.26
N LEU A 850 -13.89 -1.86 -13.13
CA LEU A 850 -14.37 -2.99 -13.94
C LEU A 850 -15.87 -3.25 -13.70
N VAL A 851 -16.31 -3.25 -12.44
CA VAL A 851 -17.74 -3.37 -12.09
C VAL A 851 -18.54 -2.21 -12.68
N GLY A 852 -18.02 -0.99 -12.64
CA GLY A 852 -18.60 0.18 -13.29
C GLY A 852 -18.76 -0.01 -14.81
N MET A 853 -17.74 -0.55 -15.47
CA MET A 853 -17.77 -0.87 -16.90
C MET A 853 -18.83 -1.94 -17.23
N ILE A 854 -18.85 -3.03 -16.45
CA ILE A 854 -19.87 -4.10 -16.61
C ILE A 854 -21.27 -3.52 -16.50
N ASN A 855 -21.50 -2.69 -15.49
CA ASN A 855 -22.80 -2.06 -15.25
C ASN A 855 -23.25 -1.20 -16.44
N THR A 856 -22.36 -0.34 -16.92
CA THR A 856 -22.66 0.54 -18.07
C THR A 856 -22.90 -0.26 -19.36
N LEU A 857 -22.13 -1.32 -19.60
CA LEU A 857 -22.34 -2.20 -20.77
C LEU A 857 -23.64 -2.97 -20.69
N VAL A 858 -24.02 -3.49 -19.52
CA VAL A 858 -25.30 -4.14 -19.31
C VAL A 858 -26.46 -3.20 -19.62
N LEU A 859 -26.40 -1.96 -19.12
CA LEU A 859 -27.41 -0.93 -19.39
C LEU A 859 -27.45 -0.54 -20.86
N SER A 860 -26.31 -0.43 -21.54
CA SER A 860 -26.21 -0.15 -22.98
C SER A 860 -26.91 -1.24 -23.82
N VAL A 861 -26.77 -2.51 -23.46
CA VAL A 861 -27.44 -3.62 -24.11
C VAL A 861 -28.97 -3.50 -23.93
N PHE A 862 -29.44 -3.11 -22.75
CA PHE A 862 -30.87 -2.90 -22.51
C PHE A 862 -31.45 -1.76 -23.35
N GLU A 863 -30.78 -0.64 -23.47
CA GLU A 863 -31.22 0.52 -24.24
C GLU A 863 -31.31 0.22 -25.73
N ARG A 864 -30.50 -0.69 -26.23
CA ARG A 864 -30.43 -1.06 -27.65
C ARG A 864 -31.11 -2.38 -27.94
N THR A 865 -32.02 -2.84 -27.07
CA THR A 865 -32.71 -4.13 -27.24
C THR A 865 -33.46 -4.18 -28.57
N ARG A 866 -34.18 -3.11 -28.98
CA ARG A 866 -34.90 -3.02 -30.25
C ARG A 866 -33.91 -3.03 -31.44
N GLU A 867 -32.83 -2.25 -31.42
CA GLU A 867 -31.80 -2.26 -32.49
C GLU A 867 -31.16 -3.65 -32.64
N LEU A 868 -30.80 -4.30 -31.54
CA LEU A 868 -30.24 -5.64 -31.54
C LEU A 868 -31.26 -6.68 -32.02
N GLY A 869 -32.52 -6.48 -31.68
CA GLY A 869 -33.65 -7.27 -32.19
C GLY A 869 -33.80 -7.14 -33.69
N MET A 870 -33.80 -5.93 -34.25
CA MET A 870 -33.84 -5.66 -35.69
C MET A 870 -32.65 -6.27 -36.43
N LEU A 871 -31.42 -6.10 -35.94
CA LEU A 871 -30.22 -6.68 -36.55
C LEU A 871 -30.31 -8.22 -36.60
N ARG A 872 -30.91 -8.84 -35.58
CA ARG A 872 -31.14 -10.27 -35.56
C ARG A 872 -32.29 -10.71 -36.48
N ALA A 873 -33.32 -9.89 -36.65
CA ALA A 873 -34.41 -10.15 -37.60
C ALA A 873 -33.92 -10.09 -39.06
N VAL A 874 -32.97 -9.19 -39.37
CA VAL A 874 -32.32 -9.06 -40.70
C VAL A 874 -31.28 -10.16 -40.95
N GLY A 875 -31.01 -11.07 -39.97
CA GLY A 875 -30.16 -12.25 -40.17
C GLY A 875 -28.86 -12.28 -39.35
N MET A 876 -28.61 -11.32 -38.47
CA MET A 876 -27.43 -11.36 -37.60
C MET A 876 -27.48 -12.52 -36.61
N THR A 877 -26.43 -13.34 -36.58
CA THR A 877 -26.35 -14.51 -35.69
C THR A 877 -26.10 -14.12 -34.25
N ARG A 878 -26.44 -15.02 -33.29
CA ARG A 878 -26.15 -14.83 -31.86
C ARG A 878 -24.68 -14.58 -31.60
N ASN A 879 -23.78 -15.26 -32.32
CA ASN A 879 -22.35 -15.15 -32.20
C ASN A 879 -21.84 -13.78 -32.68
N GLN A 880 -22.39 -13.25 -33.76
CA GLN A 880 -22.07 -11.92 -34.29
C GLN A 880 -22.47 -10.82 -33.30
N VAL A 881 -23.68 -10.88 -32.72
CA VAL A 881 -24.12 -9.93 -31.69
C VAL A 881 -23.20 -9.98 -30.47
N SER A 882 -22.89 -11.18 -29.98
CA SER A 882 -21.99 -11.36 -28.84
C SER A 882 -20.57 -10.80 -29.12
N ARG A 883 -20.08 -10.99 -30.35
CA ARG A 883 -18.76 -10.48 -30.78
C ARG A 883 -18.75 -8.95 -30.88
N MET A 884 -19.78 -8.36 -31.44
CA MET A 884 -19.94 -6.92 -31.56
C MET A 884 -19.90 -6.25 -30.19
N VAL A 885 -20.64 -6.76 -29.18
CA VAL A 885 -20.68 -6.21 -27.84
C VAL A 885 -19.30 -6.36 -27.16
N ARG A 886 -18.64 -7.50 -27.35
CA ARG A 886 -17.27 -7.68 -26.78
C ARG A 886 -16.25 -6.73 -27.38
N GLN A 887 -16.30 -6.53 -28.68
CA GLN A 887 -15.41 -5.65 -29.40
C GLN A 887 -15.63 -4.18 -29.01
N GLU A 888 -16.88 -3.75 -28.83
CA GLU A 888 -17.25 -2.43 -28.30
C GLU A 888 -16.66 -2.22 -26.91
N SER A 889 -16.69 -3.24 -26.04
CA SER A 889 -16.09 -3.19 -24.71
C SER A 889 -14.56 -3.05 -24.75
N VAL A 890 -13.89 -3.84 -25.60
CA VAL A 890 -12.43 -3.75 -25.76
C VAL A 890 -12.01 -2.39 -26.31
N ILE A 891 -12.74 -1.83 -27.27
CA ILE A 891 -12.49 -0.47 -27.77
C ILE A 891 -12.61 0.53 -26.61
N THR A 892 -13.67 0.42 -25.80
CA THR A 892 -13.88 1.31 -24.64
C THR A 892 -12.76 1.19 -23.61
N ALA A 893 -12.31 -0.03 -23.32
CA ALA A 893 -11.19 -0.26 -22.38
C ALA A 893 -9.86 0.29 -22.91
N LEU A 894 -9.59 0.13 -24.22
CA LEU A 894 -8.42 0.70 -24.87
C LEU A 894 -8.46 2.23 -24.91
N ILE A 895 -9.63 2.85 -25.06
CA ILE A 895 -9.79 4.30 -24.92
C ILE A 895 -9.44 4.73 -23.49
N GLY A 896 -9.93 3.99 -22.48
CA GLY A 896 -9.58 4.23 -21.07
C GLY A 896 -8.08 4.12 -20.83
N ALA A 897 -7.41 3.13 -21.41
CA ALA A 897 -5.97 2.96 -21.33
C ALA A 897 -5.20 4.08 -22.06
N ALA A 898 -5.64 4.44 -23.28
CA ALA A 898 -5.03 5.51 -24.07
C ALA A 898 -5.15 6.90 -23.43
N LEU A 899 -6.12 7.10 -22.55
CA LEU A 899 -6.24 8.31 -21.73
C LEU A 899 -5.51 8.16 -20.39
N GLY A 900 -5.65 7.00 -19.74
CA GLY A 900 -5.13 6.79 -18.39
C GLY A 900 -3.60 6.67 -18.32
N LEU A 901 -2.98 5.88 -19.20
CA LEU A 901 -1.54 5.71 -19.20
C LEU A 901 -0.78 7.05 -19.42
N PRO A 902 -1.07 7.86 -20.46
CA PRO A 902 -0.41 9.15 -20.61
C PRO A 902 -0.69 10.11 -19.45
N LEU A 903 -1.90 10.09 -18.89
CA LEU A 903 -2.25 10.92 -17.75
C LEU A 903 -1.44 10.55 -16.50
N GLY A 904 -1.28 9.25 -16.24
CA GLY A 904 -0.44 8.76 -15.14
C GLY A 904 1.03 9.09 -15.31
N VAL A 905 1.56 8.93 -16.54
CA VAL A 905 2.93 9.33 -16.90
C VAL A 905 3.12 10.84 -16.73
N PHE A 906 2.15 11.65 -17.17
CA PHE A 906 2.17 13.11 -17.01
C PHE A 906 2.19 13.54 -15.52
N LEU A 907 1.34 12.94 -14.69
CA LEU A 907 1.33 13.18 -13.24
C LEU A 907 2.68 12.80 -12.62
N ALA A 908 3.23 11.65 -13.01
CA ALA A 908 4.54 11.21 -12.52
C ALA A 908 5.65 12.15 -12.96
N ALA A 909 5.64 12.63 -14.20
CA ALA A 909 6.61 13.61 -14.69
C ALA A 909 6.56 14.93 -13.89
N LEU A 910 5.35 15.41 -13.59
CA LEU A 910 5.18 16.61 -12.75
C LEU A 910 5.77 16.40 -11.35
N VAL A 911 5.42 15.28 -10.68
CA VAL A 911 5.90 15.00 -9.32
C VAL A 911 7.41 14.77 -9.32
N THR A 912 7.95 14.02 -10.29
CA THR A 912 9.40 13.83 -10.43
C THR A 912 10.12 15.17 -10.60
N ARG A 913 9.55 16.10 -11.38
CA ARG A 913 10.13 17.43 -11.54
C ARG A 913 10.16 18.21 -10.22
N ALA A 914 9.11 18.11 -9.42
CA ALA A 914 9.07 18.72 -8.08
C ALA A 914 10.08 18.08 -7.11
N LEU A 915 10.34 16.79 -7.27
CA LEU A 915 11.33 16.04 -6.49
C LEU A 915 12.75 16.10 -7.09
N ALA A 916 12.98 16.90 -8.12
CA ALA A 916 14.30 17.05 -8.74
C ALA A 916 15.38 17.58 -7.78
N GLN A 917 14.97 18.35 -6.74
CA GLN A 917 15.87 18.75 -5.64
C GLN A 917 16.43 17.56 -4.85
N PHE A 918 15.73 16.42 -4.86
CA PHE A 918 16.15 15.15 -4.27
C PHE A 918 16.81 14.20 -5.30
N ASN A 919 17.23 14.72 -6.45
CA ASN A 919 17.88 13.97 -7.54
C ASN A 919 17.06 12.77 -8.07
N VAL A 920 15.72 12.85 -8.01
CA VAL A 920 14.84 11.83 -8.59
C VAL A 920 14.79 11.98 -10.10
N GLU A 921 15.11 10.92 -10.82
CA GLU A 921 15.06 10.88 -12.29
C GLU A 921 13.69 10.38 -12.77
N PHE A 922 13.22 10.94 -13.87
CA PHE A 922 12.02 10.45 -14.55
C PHE A 922 12.37 9.25 -15.42
N VAL A 923 12.03 8.05 -14.95
CA VAL A 923 12.32 6.78 -15.65
C VAL A 923 11.04 5.95 -15.79
N PRO A 924 10.31 6.05 -16.92
CA PRO A 924 9.11 5.25 -17.13
C PRO A 924 9.42 3.75 -17.26
N PRO A 925 8.73 2.86 -16.52
CA PRO A 925 8.87 1.41 -16.63
C PRO A 925 8.08 0.88 -17.83
N TRP A 926 8.61 0.95 -19.04
CA TRP A 926 7.91 0.58 -20.28
C TRP A 926 7.31 -0.82 -20.25
N LYS A 927 8.00 -1.80 -19.62
CA LYS A 927 7.48 -3.16 -19.45
C LYS A 927 6.17 -3.17 -18.67
N ASN A 928 6.13 -2.46 -17.54
CA ASN A 928 4.93 -2.38 -16.71
C ASN A 928 3.80 -1.60 -17.42
N LEU A 929 4.12 -0.54 -18.17
CA LEU A 929 3.13 0.23 -18.92
C LEU A 929 2.45 -0.62 -20.01
N ILE A 930 3.23 -1.42 -20.74
CA ILE A 930 2.71 -2.40 -21.71
C ILE A 930 1.84 -3.45 -20.99
N ALA A 931 2.30 -3.97 -19.86
CA ALA A 931 1.54 -4.92 -19.06
C ALA A 931 0.19 -4.32 -18.59
N PHE A 932 0.17 -3.06 -18.14
CA PHE A 932 -1.07 -2.38 -17.76
C PHE A 932 -2.03 -2.19 -18.94
N ALA A 933 -1.51 -1.89 -20.12
CA ALA A 933 -2.34 -1.83 -21.34
C ALA A 933 -2.97 -3.20 -21.66
N ILE A 934 -2.21 -4.29 -21.52
CA ILE A 934 -2.72 -5.66 -21.72
C ILE A 934 -3.76 -6.02 -20.65
N VAL A 935 -3.53 -5.67 -19.38
CA VAL A 935 -4.50 -5.86 -18.29
C VAL A 935 -5.80 -5.12 -18.60
N ALA A 936 -5.73 -3.87 -19.07
CA ALA A 936 -6.90 -3.11 -19.46
C ALA A 936 -7.68 -3.78 -20.61
N MET A 937 -6.98 -4.35 -21.60
CA MET A 937 -7.60 -5.10 -22.69
C MET A 937 -8.34 -6.35 -22.18
N ILE A 938 -7.71 -7.11 -21.31
CA ILE A 938 -8.30 -8.32 -20.69
C ILE A 938 -9.50 -7.92 -19.82
N ALA A 939 -9.39 -6.86 -19.03
CA ALA A 939 -10.49 -6.30 -18.25
C ALA A 939 -11.69 -5.94 -19.16
N GLY A 940 -11.43 -5.33 -20.33
CA GLY A 940 -12.46 -5.05 -21.34
C GLY A 940 -13.15 -6.30 -21.86
N VAL A 941 -12.39 -7.36 -22.13
CA VAL A 941 -12.97 -8.66 -22.57
C VAL A 941 -13.82 -9.28 -21.48
N LEU A 942 -13.32 -9.30 -20.23
CA LEU A 942 -14.02 -9.88 -19.07
C LEU A 942 -15.32 -9.11 -18.77
N ALA A 943 -15.26 -7.78 -18.79
CA ALA A 943 -16.43 -6.92 -18.58
C ALA A 943 -17.55 -7.17 -19.57
N ALA A 944 -17.21 -7.56 -20.81
CA ALA A 944 -18.18 -7.82 -21.86
C ALA A 944 -18.84 -9.21 -21.80
N VAL A 945 -18.29 -10.17 -21.05
CA VAL A 945 -18.77 -11.57 -21.07
C VAL A 945 -20.25 -11.66 -20.70
N ALA A 946 -20.68 -11.07 -19.60
CA ALA A 946 -22.06 -11.11 -19.13
C ALA A 946 -23.02 -10.31 -20.06
N PRO A 947 -22.71 -9.04 -20.44
CA PRO A 947 -23.53 -8.27 -21.36
C PRO A 947 -23.67 -8.92 -22.72
N ALA A 948 -22.59 -9.44 -23.29
CA ALA A 948 -22.59 -10.08 -24.61
C ALA A 948 -23.42 -11.38 -24.64
N ARG A 949 -23.30 -12.21 -23.56
CA ARG A 949 -24.18 -13.41 -23.43
C ARG A 949 -25.64 -13.03 -23.35
N ARG A 950 -25.97 -11.94 -22.66
CA ARG A 950 -27.35 -11.47 -22.53
C ARG A 950 -27.87 -10.93 -23.86
N ALA A 951 -27.09 -10.08 -24.54
CA ALA A 951 -27.44 -9.55 -25.86
C ALA A 951 -27.71 -10.65 -26.90
N SER A 952 -26.88 -11.70 -26.92
CA SER A 952 -27.01 -12.81 -27.86
C SER A 952 -28.25 -13.69 -27.63
N ARG A 953 -28.83 -13.67 -26.42
CA ARG A 953 -30.00 -14.49 -26.03
C ARG A 953 -31.33 -13.75 -26.07
N LEU A 954 -31.36 -12.51 -26.56
CA LEU A 954 -32.59 -11.73 -26.70
C LEU A 954 -33.58 -12.48 -27.59
N ASN A 955 -34.86 -12.52 -27.19
CA ASN A 955 -35.94 -13.01 -28.05
C ASN A 955 -36.32 -11.92 -29.07
N VAL A 956 -36.18 -12.21 -30.35
CA VAL A 956 -36.37 -11.24 -31.43
C VAL A 956 -37.79 -10.67 -31.43
N LEU A 957 -38.84 -11.52 -31.28
CA LEU A 957 -40.21 -11.07 -31.25
C LEU A 957 -40.50 -10.12 -30.09
N ARG A 958 -40.06 -10.49 -28.88
CA ARG A 958 -40.19 -9.61 -27.70
C ARG A 958 -39.39 -8.33 -27.84
N ALA A 959 -38.22 -8.38 -28.48
CA ALA A 959 -37.33 -7.22 -28.65
C ALA A 959 -37.94 -6.19 -29.63
N LEU A 960 -38.69 -6.64 -30.64
CA LEU A 960 -39.38 -5.76 -31.56
C LEU A 960 -40.68 -5.16 -30.98
N GLN A 961 -41.32 -5.86 -30.03
CA GLN A 961 -42.50 -5.41 -29.29
C GLN A 961 -42.16 -4.50 -28.12
N TYR A 962 -40.86 -4.32 -27.81
CA TYR A 962 -40.39 -3.49 -26.69
C TYR A 962 -40.47 -2.01 -27.08
N GLU A 963 -41.47 -1.30 -26.54
CA GLU A 963 -41.61 0.15 -26.62
C GLU A 963 -40.72 0.90 -25.62
#